data_6814466ff85924b25bad81be55adf777
#
_entry.id   6814466ff85924b25bad81be55adf777
#
_cell.length_a   1.000
_cell.length_b   1.000
_cell.length_c   1.000
_cell.angle_alpha   90.00
_cell.angle_beta   90.00
_cell.angle_gamma   90.00
#
_symmetry.space_group_name_H-M   'P 1'
#
loop_
_entity.id
_entity.type
_entity.pdbx_description
1 polymer ?
#
loop_
_entity_poly.entity_id
_entity_poly.type
_entity_poly.pdbx_seq_one_letter_code
_entity_poly.pdbx_strand_id
1 'polypeptide(L)'
;MDDQEKKDAQREAAEDKMINDAFQHLLDTYLASRHRKKTDIITKAYNFARQAHKGVRRMSGEPYIMHPITVAQIACEEMGLGSTSICSALLHDVVEDTDYTVEDIENIFGPKIAQIVDGLTKISGGIFGEQASAQAENFKKLLLTMSDDIRVILIKICDRLHNMRTLASQPINKQYKIAGETLYIYAPLANRLGLNKIKTELEDLSFSYEHPEEYAAIKSKLSKTQEQRDTLFADFTKPIREALDKMGIKYELKARVKSPYSIWNKMQNKHVTFEEIYDILAVRIIYVPKDRNDEINECFKIYVAISQIYKSHPDRLRDWVNHPKANGYQALHVTLMSKQGKWIEVQIRSDHMDEVAEQGFAAHWKYKEGDVVVDDDSELNNWLSTIKEILDDPQPDAMDFLDTIKLNLFASEIFVFTPKGEIKTLPAGCTALDFAFQIHTFLGSHCIGAKVNHKLVPLSHKLQSGDQVEILTSKSQHVKPSWINFVSTAKAKGKIQAILRRDNRETQKNGEKIVADWFADNELAMTTATLDKLCDFHNVQKHEQLFFAVGEKSIVLNDKDLEELQEKKKEGKGAGWRKFVPFLSHDKKEEKPSYFVVGEGFNKKKPIIISEDNIASFIFPDCCHVIPGDDVLGYIDNKKRIEIHKRDCNVANRLKASFGNRILDAKWNMHKRMFFDATIEIHGIDRKGMLLDVSKVITSQLDINIHKITISSDKGIFDGTIELRVHDRSEVKVIVDSLMKIEDLKEVQRIL
;
A
#
# COMPACT_ATOMS: atom_id res chain seq x y z
N MET A 1 -29.38 -27.06 -41.80
CA MET A 1 -28.65 -26.54 -40.63
C MET A 1 -28.04 -27.75 -39.94
N ASP A 2 -26.72 -27.77 -39.86
CA ASP A 2 -25.93 -28.79 -39.20
C ASP A 2 -26.24 -28.73 -37.69
N ASP A 3 -26.13 -29.85 -36.94
CA ASP A 3 -26.38 -29.87 -35.47
C ASP A 3 -25.47 -28.87 -34.73
N GLN A 4 -24.33 -28.51 -35.30
CA GLN A 4 -23.44 -27.49 -34.77
C GLN A 4 -24.03 -26.08 -34.93
N GLU A 5 -24.58 -25.74 -36.10
CA GLU A 5 -25.27 -24.47 -36.35
C GLU A 5 -26.44 -24.23 -35.42
N LYS A 6 -27.21 -25.30 -35.11
CA LYS A 6 -28.35 -25.23 -34.16
C LYS A 6 -27.86 -24.96 -32.73
N LYS A 7 -26.76 -25.62 -32.30
CA LYS A 7 -26.15 -25.40 -30.98
C LYS A 7 -25.59 -23.99 -30.85
N ASP A 8 -24.93 -23.49 -31.88
CA ASP A 8 -24.39 -22.15 -31.89
C ASP A 8 -25.48 -21.08 -31.86
N ALA A 9 -26.56 -21.24 -32.65
CA ALA A 9 -27.73 -20.35 -32.60
C ALA A 9 -28.45 -20.37 -31.23
N GLN A 10 -28.55 -21.55 -30.60
CA GLN A 10 -29.15 -21.65 -29.25
C GLN A 10 -28.25 -20.97 -28.20
N ARG A 11 -26.93 -21.08 -28.32
CA ARG A 11 -25.99 -20.40 -27.44
C ARG A 11 -26.05 -18.88 -27.60
N GLU A 12 -26.06 -18.36 -28.82
CA GLU A 12 -26.24 -16.94 -29.10
C GLU A 12 -27.54 -16.37 -28.55
N ALA A 13 -28.64 -17.08 -28.73
CA ALA A 13 -29.95 -16.67 -28.17
C ALA A 13 -29.95 -16.64 -26.62
N ALA A 14 -29.27 -17.60 -26.00
CA ALA A 14 -29.15 -17.64 -24.54
C ALA A 14 -28.26 -16.50 -24.02
N GLU A 15 -27.14 -16.20 -24.71
CA GLU A 15 -26.23 -15.08 -24.41
C GLU A 15 -26.93 -13.72 -24.58
N ASP A 16 -27.65 -13.54 -25.69
CA ASP A 16 -28.47 -12.34 -25.93
C ASP A 16 -29.52 -12.10 -24.85
N LYS A 17 -30.17 -13.18 -24.41
CA LYS A 17 -31.13 -13.08 -23.30
C LYS A 17 -30.43 -12.65 -22.02
N MET A 18 -29.30 -13.28 -21.68
CA MET A 18 -28.51 -12.94 -20.48
C MET A 18 -28.06 -11.47 -20.49
N ILE A 19 -27.57 -10.97 -21.64
CA ILE A 19 -27.14 -9.58 -21.81
C ILE A 19 -28.32 -8.61 -21.62
N ASN A 20 -29.48 -8.92 -22.24
CA ASN A 20 -30.66 -8.08 -22.13
C ASN A 20 -31.24 -8.10 -20.70
N ASP A 21 -31.29 -9.24 -20.04
CA ASP A 21 -31.74 -9.36 -18.64
C ASP A 21 -30.82 -8.53 -17.70
N ALA A 22 -29.51 -8.60 -17.88
CA ALA A 22 -28.55 -7.81 -17.10
C ALA A 22 -28.72 -6.30 -17.33
N PHE A 23 -28.89 -5.87 -18.57
CA PHE A 23 -29.13 -4.47 -18.88
C PHE A 23 -30.48 -3.98 -18.35
N GLN A 24 -31.53 -4.80 -18.45
CA GLN A 24 -32.85 -4.47 -17.88
C GLN A 24 -32.74 -4.30 -16.36
N HIS A 25 -32.01 -5.17 -15.67
CA HIS A 25 -31.76 -5.04 -14.24
C HIS A 25 -31.05 -3.72 -13.89
N LEU A 26 -30.06 -3.31 -14.68
CA LEU A 26 -29.41 -1.99 -14.53
C LEU A 26 -30.42 -0.86 -14.66
N LEU A 27 -31.29 -0.89 -15.67
CA LEU A 27 -32.31 0.14 -15.88
C LEU A 27 -33.32 0.17 -14.72
N ASP A 28 -33.79 -0.99 -14.26
CA ASP A 28 -34.73 -1.07 -13.15
C ASP A 28 -34.13 -0.52 -11.85
N THR A 29 -32.87 -0.85 -11.58
CA THR A 29 -32.11 -0.29 -10.45
C THR A 29 -31.99 1.23 -10.55
N TYR A 30 -31.64 1.75 -11.73
CA TYR A 30 -31.54 3.17 -11.96
C TYR A 30 -32.90 3.88 -11.83
N LEU A 31 -33.97 3.26 -12.34
CA LEU A 31 -35.34 3.79 -12.22
C LEU A 31 -35.85 3.78 -10.76
N ALA A 32 -35.41 2.85 -9.95
CA ALA A 32 -35.69 2.83 -8.51
C ALA A 32 -34.89 3.89 -7.71
N SER A 33 -33.79 4.41 -8.28
CA SER A 33 -32.96 5.43 -7.63
C SER A 33 -33.66 6.79 -7.55
N ARG A 34 -33.09 7.74 -6.78
CA ARG A 34 -33.59 9.12 -6.64
C ARG A 34 -33.15 10.05 -7.78
N HIS A 35 -32.35 9.59 -8.75
CA HIS A 35 -31.85 10.39 -9.85
C HIS A 35 -32.92 10.75 -10.89
N ARG A 36 -32.67 11.80 -11.69
CA ARG A 36 -33.48 12.12 -12.87
C ARG A 36 -33.46 10.94 -13.84
N LYS A 37 -34.63 10.58 -14.39
CA LYS A 37 -34.82 9.41 -15.24
C LYS A 37 -34.33 9.64 -16.67
N LYS A 38 -33.01 9.66 -16.86
CA LYS A 38 -32.35 9.83 -18.17
C LYS A 38 -32.00 8.47 -18.79
N THR A 39 -33.01 7.66 -19.08
CA THR A 39 -32.83 6.29 -19.60
C THR A 39 -32.35 6.25 -21.04
N ASP A 40 -32.73 7.26 -21.87
CA ASP A 40 -32.41 7.28 -23.31
C ASP A 40 -30.89 7.32 -23.54
N ILE A 41 -30.15 8.15 -22.78
CA ILE A 41 -28.69 8.24 -22.93
C ILE A 41 -28.00 6.98 -22.43
N ILE A 42 -28.52 6.31 -21.37
CA ILE A 42 -28.00 5.06 -20.86
C ILE A 42 -28.21 3.94 -21.89
N THR A 43 -29.42 3.86 -22.48
CA THR A 43 -29.73 2.90 -23.54
C THR A 43 -28.87 3.13 -24.78
N LYS A 44 -28.63 4.40 -25.14
CA LYS A 44 -27.72 4.74 -26.23
C LYS A 44 -26.28 4.29 -25.96
N ALA A 45 -25.76 4.52 -24.74
CA ALA A 45 -24.43 4.09 -24.33
C ALA A 45 -24.30 2.56 -24.32
N TYR A 46 -25.30 1.84 -23.80
CA TYR A 46 -25.33 0.39 -23.83
C TYR A 46 -25.32 -0.17 -25.27
N ASN A 47 -26.18 0.33 -26.15
CA ASN A 47 -26.23 -0.14 -27.54
C ASN A 47 -24.90 0.11 -28.26
N PHE A 48 -24.27 1.25 -28.01
CA PHE A 48 -22.95 1.60 -28.56
C PHE A 48 -21.87 0.65 -28.04
N ALA A 49 -21.77 0.46 -26.73
CA ALA A 49 -20.81 -0.46 -26.12
C ALA A 49 -21.01 -1.90 -26.59
N ARG A 50 -22.27 -2.38 -26.69
CA ARG A 50 -22.61 -3.70 -27.19
C ARG A 50 -22.15 -3.91 -28.63
N GLN A 51 -22.32 -2.90 -29.47
CA GLN A 51 -21.85 -2.95 -30.87
C GLN A 51 -20.31 -2.93 -30.95
N ALA A 52 -19.67 -2.08 -30.16
CA ALA A 52 -18.21 -1.94 -30.11
C ALA A 52 -17.50 -3.24 -29.66
N HIS A 53 -18.07 -3.95 -28.70
CA HIS A 53 -17.52 -5.21 -28.19
C HIS A 53 -18.13 -6.47 -28.80
N LYS A 54 -18.83 -6.36 -29.94
CA LYS A 54 -19.48 -7.50 -30.59
C LYS A 54 -18.46 -8.59 -30.97
N GLY A 55 -18.70 -9.81 -30.51
CA GLY A 55 -17.83 -10.96 -30.81
C GLY A 55 -16.61 -11.10 -29.88
N VAL A 56 -16.34 -10.10 -29.02
CA VAL A 56 -15.24 -10.16 -28.04
C VAL A 56 -15.70 -10.96 -26.81
N ARG A 57 -14.79 -11.82 -26.28
CA ARG A 57 -15.05 -12.63 -25.07
C ARG A 57 -14.00 -12.41 -24.01
N ARG A 58 -14.43 -12.50 -22.75
CA ARG A 58 -13.54 -12.56 -21.60
C ARG A 58 -12.85 -13.95 -21.52
N MET A 59 -11.79 -14.02 -20.69
CA MET A 59 -11.11 -15.30 -20.41
C MET A 59 -12.01 -16.33 -19.70
N SER A 60 -13.06 -15.87 -19.01
CA SER A 60 -14.13 -16.70 -18.45
C SER A 60 -15.03 -17.35 -19.52
N GLY A 61 -14.93 -16.89 -20.78
CA GLY A 61 -15.72 -17.38 -21.91
C GLY A 61 -17.03 -16.61 -22.14
N GLU A 62 -17.45 -15.74 -21.25
CA GLU A 62 -18.65 -14.91 -21.38
C GLU A 62 -18.45 -13.74 -22.38
N PRO A 63 -19.53 -13.20 -23.01
CA PRO A 63 -19.46 -12.03 -23.85
C PRO A 63 -18.87 -10.84 -23.09
N TYR A 64 -17.96 -10.09 -23.73
CA TYR A 64 -17.23 -8.99 -23.07
C TYR A 64 -18.16 -7.90 -22.51
N ILE A 65 -19.26 -7.61 -23.22
CA ILE A 65 -20.25 -6.58 -22.82
C ILE A 65 -20.82 -6.78 -21.40
N MET A 66 -20.79 -8.02 -20.86
CA MET A 66 -21.22 -8.29 -19.49
C MET A 66 -20.39 -7.54 -18.47
N HIS A 67 -19.08 -7.29 -18.76
CA HIS A 67 -18.21 -6.54 -17.88
C HIS A 67 -18.63 -5.08 -17.71
N PRO A 68 -18.73 -4.24 -18.76
CA PRO A 68 -19.18 -2.86 -18.59
C PRO A 68 -20.61 -2.74 -18.05
N ILE A 69 -21.53 -3.69 -18.36
CA ILE A 69 -22.86 -3.71 -17.72
C ILE A 69 -22.74 -3.92 -16.21
N THR A 70 -21.91 -4.86 -15.77
CA THR A 70 -21.72 -5.14 -14.34
C THR A 70 -21.02 -3.99 -13.64
N VAL A 71 -20.01 -3.36 -14.26
CA VAL A 71 -19.36 -2.15 -13.73
C VAL A 71 -20.37 -1.02 -13.56
N ALA A 72 -21.24 -0.80 -14.54
CA ALA A 72 -22.32 0.18 -14.48
C ALA A 72 -23.37 -0.17 -13.40
N GLN A 73 -23.66 -1.46 -13.20
CA GLN A 73 -24.55 -1.94 -12.14
C GLN A 73 -23.96 -1.64 -10.74
N ILE A 74 -22.67 -1.94 -10.52
CA ILE A 74 -21.97 -1.60 -9.27
C ILE A 74 -21.99 -0.09 -9.03
N ALA A 75 -21.71 0.71 -10.06
CA ALA A 75 -21.72 2.17 -9.97
C ALA A 75 -23.12 2.70 -9.58
N CYS A 76 -24.18 2.13 -10.13
CA CYS A 76 -25.57 2.51 -9.85
C CYS A 76 -26.05 2.03 -8.48
N GLU A 77 -25.89 0.73 -8.18
CA GLU A 77 -26.48 0.06 -7.01
C GLU A 77 -25.66 0.28 -5.73
N GLU A 78 -24.34 0.04 -5.82
CA GLU A 78 -23.48 0.07 -4.63
C GLU A 78 -22.95 1.47 -4.31
N MET A 79 -22.74 2.33 -5.33
CA MET A 79 -22.26 3.71 -5.14
C MET A 79 -23.33 4.78 -5.35
N GLY A 80 -24.51 4.42 -5.89
CA GLY A 80 -25.60 5.37 -6.13
C GLY A 80 -25.29 6.46 -7.15
N LEU A 81 -24.45 6.17 -8.16
CA LEU A 81 -24.05 7.15 -9.17
C LEU A 81 -25.12 7.35 -10.26
N GLY A 82 -25.19 8.56 -10.82
CA GLY A 82 -26.19 8.95 -11.81
C GLY A 82 -25.82 8.60 -13.25
N SER A 83 -26.70 9.02 -14.20
CA SER A 83 -26.64 8.67 -15.63
C SER A 83 -25.30 8.92 -16.30
N THR A 84 -24.63 10.04 -16.02
CA THR A 84 -23.31 10.36 -16.60
C THR A 84 -22.27 9.29 -16.23
N SER A 85 -22.20 8.89 -14.97
CA SER A 85 -21.28 7.87 -14.50
C SER A 85 -21.63 6.47 -15.02
N ILE A 86 -22.93 6.15 -15.12
CA ILE A 86 -23.43 4.89 -15.70
C ILE A 86 -23.04 4.81 -17.18
N CYS A 87 -23.23 5.88 -17.96
CA CYS A 87 -22.79 5.93 -19.36
C CYS A 87 -21.27 5.79 -19.49
N SER A 88 -20.51 6.49 -18.66
CA SER A 88 -19.04 6.39 -18.67
C SER A 88 -18.58 4.99 -18.27
N ALA A 89 -19.25 4.32 -17.34
CA ALA A 89 -18.98 2.93 -16.95
C ALA A 89 -19.31 1.94 -18.08
N LEU A 90 -20.37 2.15 -18.85
CA LEU A 90 -20.70 1.34 -20.02
C LEU A 90 -19.67 1.52 -21.17
N LEU A 91 -19.04 2.68 -21.25
CA LEU A 91 -18.14 3.07 -22.34
C LEU A 91 -16.64 3.00 -21.97
N HIS A 92 -16.27 2.66 -20.74
CA HIS A 92 -14.92 2.86 -20.20
C HIS A 92 -13.81 2.11 -20.95
N ASP A 93 -14.11 0.94 -21.49
CA ASP A 93 -13.15 0.13 -22.26
C ASP A 93 -13.27 0.30 -23.78
N VAL A 94 -14.26 1.07 -24.27
CA VAL A 94 -14.49 1.22 -25.72
C VAL A 94 -13.29 1.84 -26.41
N VAL A 95 -12.72 2.92 -25.85
CA VAL A 95 -11.55 3.60 -26.43
C VAL A 95 -10.27 2.77 -26.27
N GLU A 96 -10.18 1.92 -25.24
CA GLU A 96 -8.99 1.09 -25.01
C GLU A 96 -8.97 -0.18 -25.89
N ASP A 97 -10.13 -0.80 -26.08
CA ASP A 97 -10.23 -2.14 -26.68
C ASP A 97 -10.76 -2.13 -28.12
N THR A 98 -11.11 -0.96 -28.68
CA THR A 98 -11.66 -0.84 -30.05
C THR A 98 -11.04 0.34 -30.80
N ASP A 99 -11.41 0.52 -32.07
CA ASP A 99 -10.90 1.59 -32.92
C ASP A 99 -11.56 2.97 -32.67
N TYR A 100 -12.53 3.06 -31.74
CA TYR A 100 -13.17 4.34 -31.41
C TYR A 100 -12.25 5.24 -30.60
N THR A 101 -12.29 6.52 -30.89
CA THR A 101 -11.49 7.57 -30.22
C THR A 101 -12.29 8.30 -29.14
N VAL A 102 -11.61 9.07 -28.30
CA VAL A 102 -12.24 9.97 -27.32
C VAL A 102 -13.11 11.03 -28.03
N GLU A 103 -12.68 11.50 -29.20
CA GLU A 103 -13.44 12.45 -30.02
C GLU A 103 -14.76 11.86 -30.51
N ASP A 104 -14.78 10.57 -30.88
CA ASP A 104 -16.04 9.88 -31.24
C ASP A 104 -17.01 9.84 -30.07
N ILE A 105 -16.50 9.53 -28.87
CA ILE A 105 -17.30 9.56 -27.64
C ILE A 105 -17.83 10.97 -27.36
N GLU A 106 -17.00 12.01 -27.55
CA GLU A 106 -17.40 13.40 -27.33
C GLU A 106 -18.53 13.82 -28.30
N ASN A 107 -18.39 13.50 -29.58
CA ASN A 107 -19.37 13.81 -30.60
C ASN A 107 -20.73 13.12 -30.36
N ILE A 108 -20.71 11.89 -29.79
CA ILE A 108 -21.92 11.09 -29.60
C ILE A 108 -22.60 11.34 -28.26
N PHE A 109 -21.81 11.50 -27.17
CA PHE A 109 -22.27 11.52 -25.77
C PHE A 109 -22.00 12.84 -25.05
N GLY A 110 -21.25 13.74 -25.69
CA GLY A 110 -20.89 15.05 -25.15
C GLY A 110 -19.59 15.06 -24.33
N PRO A 111 -19.02 16.26 -24.07
CA PRO A 111 -17.69 16.46 -23.53
C PRO A 111 -17.51 15.89 -22.13
N LYS A 112 -18.57 15.90 -21.31
CA LYS A 112 -18.46 15.42 -19.92
C LYS A 112 -18.26 13.91 -19.82
N ILE A 113 -18.96 13.12 -20.63
CA ILE A 113 -18.80 11.67 -20.68
C ILE A 113 -17.43 11.33 -21.31
N ALA A 114 -17.05 12.03 -22.40
CA ALA A 114 -15.76 11.84 -23.06
C ALA A 114 -14.58 12.12 -22.11
N GLN A 115 -14.64 13.20 -21.32
CA GLN A 115 -13.62 13.54 -20.31
C GLN A 115 -13.45 12.42 -19.27
N ILE A 116 -14.55 11.86 -18.78
CA ILE A 116 -14.49 10.75 -17.80
C ILE A 116 -13.91 9.50 -18.46
N VAL A 117 -14.33 9.14 -19.66
CA VAL A 117 -13.83 7.98 -20.41
C VAL A 117 -12.34 8.12 -20.71
N ASP A 118 -11.87 9.29 -21.16
CA ASP A 118 -10.43 9.56 -21.34
C ASP A 118 -9.63 9.36 -20.04
N GLY A 119 -10.15 9.82 -18.90
CA GLY A 119 -9.53 9.61 -17.59
C GLY A 119 -9.44 8.13 -17.18
N LEU A 120 -10.36 7.30 -17.66
CA LEU A 120 -10.39 5.86 -17.41
C LEU A 120 -9.45 5.08 -18.32
N THR A 121 -9.12 5.62 -19.49
CA THR A 121 -8.30 4.98 -20.53
C THR A 121 -6.81 5.01 -20.15
N LYS A 122 -6.09 3.90 -20.35
CA LYS A 122 -4.65 3.79 -20.09
C LYS A 122 -3.82 4.62 -21.06
N ILE A 123 -2.66 5.10 -20.60
CA ILE A 123 -1.73 5.83 -21.45
C ILE A 123 -0.93 4.85 -22.31
N SER A 124 -0.88 5.12 -23.62
CA SER A 124 -0.04 4.39 -24.58
C SER A 124 1.30 5.11 -24.80
N GLY A 125 2.00 5.57 -23.77
CA GLY A 125 3.31 6.23 -23.90
C GLY A 125 3.72 6.95 -22.62
N GLY A 126 4.98 6.75 -22.21
CA GLY A 126 5.46 7.11 -20.87
C GLY A 126 5.67 8.60 -20.65
N ILE A 127 5.19 9.10 -19.52
CA ILE A 127 5.47 10.46 -19.02
C ILE A 127 6.81 10.51 -18.25
N PHE A 128 7.24 9.38 -17.66
CA PHE A 128 8.45 9.28 -16.82
C PHE A 128 9.71 8.80 -17.56
N GLY A 129 9.66 8.62 -18.90
CA GLY A 129 10.78 8.12 -19.70
C GLY A 129 10.92 6.58 -19.65
N GLU A 130 11.97 6.04 -20.31
CA GLU A 130 12.16 4.59 -20.55
C GLU A 130 12.31 3.74 -19.28
N GLN A 131 12.52 4.31 -18.11
CA GLN A 131 12.77 3.60 -16.84
C GLN A 131 11.54 3.50 -15.93
N ALA A 132 10.44 4.22 -16.18
CA ALA A 132 9.27 4.17 -15.34
C ALA A 132 8.36 2.99 -15.67
N SER A 133 7.71 2.41 -14.65
CA SER A 133 6.72 1.37 -14.89
C SER A 133 5.45 1.98 -15.47
N ALA A 134 4.92 1.39 -16.53
CA ALA A 134 3.64 1.79 -17.14
C ALA A 134 2.49 1.87 -16.11
N GLN A 135 2.59 1.16 -15.01
CA GLN A 135 1.63 1.17 -13.91
C GLN A 135 1.67 2.47 -13.10
N ALA A 136 2.87 2.96 -12.76
CA ALA A 136 3.01 4.24 -12.04
C ALA A 136 2.51 5.40 -12.89
N GLU A 137 2.73 5.37 -14.19
CA GLU A 137 2.24 6.38 -15.14
C GLU A 137 0.72 6.36 -15.27
N ASN A 138 0.13 5.19 -15.44
CA ASN A 138 -1.32 5.05 -15.46
C ASN A 138 -1.96 5.49 -14.15
N PHE A 139 -1.31 5.21 -13.03
CA PHE A 139 -1.79 5.65 -11.72
C PHE A 139 -1.65 7.17 -11.54
N LYS A 140 -0.56 7.77 -12.04
CA LYS A 140 -0.40 9.24 -12.06
C LYS A 140 -1.49 9.91 -12.90
N LYS A 141 -1.78 9.41 -14.11
CA LYS A 141 -2.90 9.92 -14.94
C LYS A 141 -4.22 9.81 -14.20
N LEU A 142 -4.50 8.64 -13.59
CA LEU A 142 -5.71 8.42 -12.83
C LEU A 142 -5.89 9.45 -11.71
N LEU A 143 -4.83 9.73 -10.95
CA LEU A 143 -4.85 10.71 -9.86
C LEU A 143 -5.01 12.16 -10.37
N LEU A 144 -4.34 12.51 -11.47
CA LEU A 144 -4.50 13.82 -12.12
C LEU A 144 -5.93 14.03 -12.58
N THR A 145 -6.50 13.05 -13.28
CA THR A 145 -7.88 13.15 -13.77
C THR A 145 -8.90 13.12 -12.63
N MET A 146 -8.60 12.39 -11.55
CA MET A 146 -9.42 12.40 -10.33
C MET A 146 -9.50 13.77 -9.67
N SER A 147 -8.42 14.57 -9.74
CA SER A 147 -8.43 15.95 -9.19
C SER A 147 -9.39 16.87 -9.95
N ASP A 148 -9.69 16.54 -11.19
CA ASP A 148 -10.63 17.28 -12.03
C ASP A 148 -12.07 16.72 -11.96
N ASP A 149 -12.20 15.40 -11.83
CA ASP A 149 -13.49 14.71 -11.67
C ASP A 149 -13.37 13.41 -10.88
N ILE A 150 -13.83 13.41 -9.65
CA ILE A 150 -13.77 12.25 -8.74
C ILE A 150 -14.52 11.01 -9.28
N ARG A 151 -15.48 11.18 -10.19
CA ARG A 151 -16.22 10.05 -10.78
C ARG A 151 -15.31 9.08 -11.53
N VAL A 152 -14.18 9.55 -12.05
CA VAL A 152 -13.17 8.70 -12.71
C VAL A 152 -12.68 7.63 -11.75
N ILE A 153 -12.27 8.01 -10.54
CA ILE A 153 -11.78 7.02 -9.56
C ILE A 153 -12.89 6.11 -9.03
N LEU A 154 -14.10 6.64 -8.86
CA LEU A 154 -15.24 5.83 -8.41
C LEU A 154 -15.57 4.73 -9.43
N ILE A 155 -15.63 5.05 -10.73
CA ILE A 155 -15.85 4.06 -11.78
C ILE A 155 -14.67 3.08 -11.86
N LYS A 156 -13.42 3.56 -11.71
CA LYS A 156 -12.24 2.67 -11.72
C LYS A 156 -12.21 1.69 -10.54
N ILE A 157 -12.76 2.09 -9.39
CA ILE A 157 -12.95 1.19 -8.24
C ILE A 157 -14.04 0.15 -8.56
N CYS A 158 -15.13 0.52 -9.25
CA CYS A 158 -16.16 -0.44 -9.71
C CYS A 158 -15.57 -1.46 -10.70
N ASP A 159 -14.79 -1.00 -11.68
CA ASP A 159 -14.06 -1.85 -12.61
C ASP A 159 -13.13 -2.82 -11.87
N ARG A 160 -12.32 -2.31 -10.94
CA ARG A 160 -11.42 -3.12 -10.12
C ARG A 160 -12.18 -4.16 -9.30
N LEU A 161 -13.29 -3.80 -8.68
CA LEU A 161 -14.11 -4.70 -7.89
C LEU A 161 -14.67 -5.85 -8.74
N HIS A 162 -15.22 -5.55 -9.93
CA HIS A 162 -15.69 -6.59 -10.84
C HIS A 162 -14.54 -7.50 -11.31
N ASN A 163 -13.38 -6.91 -11.64
CA ASN A 163 -12.20 -7.69 -12.02
C ASN A 163 -11.72 -8.62 -10.89
N MET A 164 -11.80 -8.18 -9.63
CA MET A 164 -11.47 -9.01 -8.47
C MET A 164 -12.49 -10.15 -8.26
N ARG A 165 -13.79 -9.88 -8.43
CA ARG A 165 -14.85 -10.89 -8.34
C ARG A 165 -14.73 -12.00 -9.40
N THR A 166 -14.12 -11.68 -10.56
CA THR A 166 -13.92 -12.60 -11.70
C THR A 166 -12.48 -13.09 -11.87
N LEU A 167 -11.60 -12.82 -10.90
CA LEU A 167 -10.15 -13.01 -11.02
C LEU A 167 -9.73 -14.48 -11.15
N ALA A 168 -10.54 -15.43 -10.69
CA ALA A 168 -10.26 -16.85 -10.77
C ALA A 168 -10.01 -17.37 -12.20
N SER A 169 -10.59 -16.73 -13.22
CA SER A 169 -10.39 -17.08 -14.65
C SER A 169 -9.01 -16.66 -15.21
N GLN A 170 -8.27 -15.83 -14.48
CA GLN A 170 -6.97 -15.33 -14.93
C GLN A 170 -5.82 -16.29 -14.55
N PRO A 171 -4.71 -16.30 -15.32
CA PRO A 171 -3.50 -17.03 -14.94
C PRO A 171 -2.95 -16.56 -13.58
N ILE A 172 -2.34 -17.48 -12.82
CA ILE A 172 -1.88 -17.24 -11.44
C ILE A 172 -0.98 -16.00 -11.32
N ASN A 173 -0.05 -15.78 -12.24
CA ASN A 173 0.82 -14.61 -12.25
C ASN A 173 0.04 -13.29 -12.40
N LYS A 174 -1.06 -13.29 -13.16
CA LYS A 174 -1.95 -12.13 -13.25
C LYS A 174 -2.80 -11.98 -11.99
N GLN A 175 -3.22 -13.09 -11.37
CA GLN A 175 -3.96 -13.04 -10.10
C GLN A 175 -3.14 -12.32 -9.03
N TYR A 176 -1.88 -12.71 -8.81
CA TYR A 176 -1.01 -12.06 -7.82
C TYR A 176 -0.77 -10.57 -8.12
N LYS A 177 -0.55 -10.25 -9.41
CA LYS A 177 -0.38 -8.85 -9.81
C LYS A 177 -1.61 -8.01 -9.46
N ILE A 178 -2.80 -8.47 -9.89
CA ILE A 178 -4.06 -7.72 -9.72
C ILE A 178 -4.45 -7.65 -8.24
N ALA A 179 -4.27 -8.72 -7.47
CA ALA A 179 -4.52 -8.76 -6.03
C ALA A 179 -3.57 -7.80 -5.28
N GLY A 180 -2.27 -7.83 -5.60
CA GLY A 180 -1.29 -6.93 -5.01
C GLY A 180 -1.55 -5.45 -5.32
N GLU A 181 -1.86 -5.10 -6.58
CA GLU A 181 -2.28 -3.74 -6.94
C GLU A 181 -3.53 -3.32 -6.18
N THR A 182 -4.50 -4.24 -6.05
CA THR A 182 -5.77 -3.96 -5.38
C THR A 182 -5.54 -3.67 -3.90
N LEU A 183 -4.77 -4.51 -3.22
CA LEU A 183 -4.48 -4.35 -1.80
C LEU A 183 -3.61 -3.12 -1.52
N TYR A 184 -2.66 -2.82 -2.43
CA TYR A 184 -1.69 -1.74 -2.23
C TYR A 184 -2.20 -0.36 -2.64
N ILE A 185 -3.10 -0.27 -3.64
CA ILE A 185 -3.55 0.99 -4.24
C ILE A 185 -5.05 1.19 -4.06
N TYR A 186 -5.89 0.25 -4.56
CA TYR A 186 -7.32 0.49 -4.68
C TYR A 186 -8.09 0.36 -3.37
N ALA A 187 -7.73 -0.58 -2.49
CA ALA A 187 -8.36 -0.69 -1.18
C ALA A 187 -8.09 0.53 -0.28
N PRO A 188 -6.86 1.09 -0.24
CA PRO A 188 -6.58 2.37 0.42
C PRO A 188 -7.34 3.56 -0.17
N LEU A 189 -7.45 3.65 -1.50
CA LEU A 189 -8.26 4.68 -2.16
C LEU A 189 -9.74 4.57 -1.76
N ALA A 190 -10.31 3.35 -1.81
CA ALA A 190 -11.68 3.10 -1.38
C ALA A 190 -11.88 3.48 0.11
N ASN A 191 -10.89 3.20 0.97
CA ASN A 191 -10.92 3.61 2.37
C ASN A 191 -10.92 5.14 2.54
N ARG A 192 -10.06 5.86 1.78
CA ARG A 192 -9.99 7.33 1.84
C ARG A 192 -11.27 7.97 1.34
N LEU A 193 -11.91 7.36 0.34
CA LEU A 193 -13.21 7.81 -0.18
C LEU A 193 -14.41 7.36 0.67
N GLY A 194 -14.17 6.68 1.80
CA GLY A 194 -15.22 6.22 2.71
C GLY A 194 -16.03 5.02 2.22
N LEU A 195 -15.64 4.38 1.12
CA LEU A 195 -16.32 3.23 0.50
C LEU A 195 -16.03 1.94 1.29
N ASN A 196 -16.45 1.89 2.56
CA ASN A 196 -16.01 0.83 3.49
C ASN A 196 -16.46 -0.58 3.09
N LYS A 197 -17.63 -0.75 2.47
CA LYS A 197 -18.12 -2.04 1.98
C LYS A 197 -17.21 -2.55 0.87
N ILE A 198 -16.96 -1.73 -0.14
CA ILE A 198 -16.12 -2.05 -1.30
C ILE A 198 -14.67 -2.28 -0.87
N LYS A 199 -14.13 -1.41 -0.02
CA LYS A 199 -12.79 -1.56 0.57
C LYS A 199 -12.63 -2.92 1.25
N THR A 200 -13.60 -3.32 2.08
CA THR A 200 -13.55 -4.59 2.81
C THR A 200 -13.60 -5.78 1.86
N GLU A 201 -14.44 -5.73 0.82
CA GLU A 201 -14.53 -6.78 -0.19
C GLU A 201 -13.23 -6.87 -1.03
N LEU A 202 -12.66 -5.73 -1.43
CA LEU A 202 -11.38 -5.70 -2.14
C LEU A 202 -10.24 -6.31 -1.32
N GLU A 203 -10.18 -6.00 -0.01
CA GLU A 203 -9.21 -6.58 0.91
C GLU A 203 -9.39 -8.09 1.06
N ASP A 204 -10.61 -8.56 1.28
CA ASP A 204 -10.90 -9.99 1.47
C ASP A 204 -10.65 -10.81 0.20
N LEU A 205 -11.04 -10.28 -0.97
CA LEU A 205 -10.75 -10.91 -2.26
C LEU A 205 -9.24 -10.96 -2.51
N SER A 206 -8.51 -9.88 -2.26
CA SER A 206 -7.05 -9.85 -2.42
C SER A 206 -6.38 -10.86 -1.48
N PHE A 207 -6.80 -10.90 -0.23
CA PHE A 207 -6.31 -11.84 0.77
C PHE A 207 -6.55 -13.31 0.37
N SER A 208 -7.70 -13.61 -0.24
CA SER A 208 -8.01 -14.97 -0.70
C SER A 208 -7.08 -15.47 -1.82
N TYR A 209 -6.50 -14.56 -2.62
CA TYR A 209 -5.52 -14.89 -3.66
C TYR A 209 -4.07 -14.82 -3.17
N GLU A 210 -3.76 -13.89 -2.27
CA GLU A 210 -2.41 -13.73 -1.72
C GLU A 210 -2.05 -14.80 -0.68
N HIS A 211 -3.03 -15.17 0.18
CA HIS A 211 -2.89 -16.10 1.30
C HIS A 211 -4.07 -17.08 1.39
N PRO A 212 -4.22 -18.00 0.43
CA PRO A 212 -5.41 -18.85 0.32
C PRO A 212 -5.59 -19.81 1.50
N GLU A 213 -4.52 -20.31 2.09
CA GLU A 213 -4.58 -21.26 3.22
C GLU A 213 -5.07 -20.55 4.49
N GLU A 214 -4.50 -19.39 4.82
CA GLU A 214 -4.88 -18.59 5.98
C GLU A 214 -6.32 -18.06 5.84
N TYR A 215 -6.69 -17.62 4.63
CA TYR A 215 -8.06 -17.21 4.34
C TYR A 215 -9.07 -18.35 4.59
N ALA A 216 -8.79 -19.55 4.08
CA ALA A 216 -9.63 -20.73 4.26
C ALA A 216 -9.72 -21.13 5.74
N ALA A 217 -8.60 -21.10 6.47
CA ALA A 217 -8.57 -21.41 7.90
C ALA A 217 -9.43 -20.46 8.72
N ILE A 218 -9.30 -19.14 8.50
CA ILE A 218 -10.08 -18.11 9.20
C ILE A 218 -11.57 -18.25 8.84
N LYS A 219 -11.90 -18.44 7.57
CA LYS A 219 -13.27 -18.63 7.10
C LYS A 219 -13.94 -19.85 7.72
N SER A 220 -13.21 -20.97 7.83
CA SER A 220 -13.68 -22.18 8.51
C SER A 220 -13.96 -21.95 9.99
N LYS A 221 -13.06 -21.24 10.72
CA LYS A 221 -13.28 -20.88 12.12
C LYS A 221 -14.49 -19.96 12.30
N LEU A 222 -14.67 -18.99 11.42
CA LEU A 222 -15.83 -18.11 11.42
C LEU A 222 -17.14 -18.90 11.19
N SER A 223 -17.16 -19.84 10.25
CA SER A 223 -18.36 -20.68 10.01
C SER A 223 -18.70 -21.55 11.22
N LYS A 224 -17.72 -22.22 11.81
CA LYS A 224 -17.91 -23.09 13.00
C LYS A 224 -18.45 -22.36 14.23
N THR A 225 -18.15 -21.05 14.36
CA THR A 225 -18.59 -20.24 15.50
C THR A 225 -19.83 -19.40 15.20
N GLN A 226 -20.50 -19.60 14.07
CA GLN A 226 -21.62 -18.77 13.65
C GLN A 226 -22.81 -18.87 14.61
N GLU A 227 -23.29 -20.06 14.95
CA GLU A 227 -24.42 -20.25 15.88
C GLU A 227 -24.16 -19.62 17.25
N GLN A 228 -22.92 -19.75 17.76
CA GLN A 228 -22.53 -19.12 19.03
C GLN A 228 -22.60 -17.60 18.96
N ARG A 229 -22.19 -16.99 17.82
CA ARG A 229 -22.27 -15.55 17.62
C ARG A 229 -23.72 -15.08 17.46
N ASP A 230 -24.54 -15.83 16.76
CA ASP A 230 -25.96 -15.49 16.55
C ASP A 230 -26.74 -15.54 17.89
N THR A 231 -26.46 -16.56 18.71
CA THR A 231 -27.01 -16.65 20.08
C THR A 231 -26.54 -15.50 20.96
N LEU A 232 -25.24 -15.22 20.94
CA LEU A 232 -24.65 -14.11 21.69
C LEU A 232 -25.25 -12.76 21.26
N PHE A 233 -25.44 -12.56 19.96
CA PHE A 233 -26.06 -11.34 19.42
C PHE A 233 -27.52 -11.22 19.89
N ALA A 234 -28.30 -12.28 19.82
CA ALA A 234 -29.70 -12.28 20.25
C ALA A 234 -29.84 -11.97 21.74
N ASP A 235 -29.07 -12.66 22.59
CA ASP A 235 -29.06 -12.46 24.04
C ASP A 235 -28.60 -11.04 24.44
N PHE A 236 -27.55 -10.56 23.80
CA PHE A 236 -26.99 -9.24 24.08
C PHE A 236 -27.89 -8.11 23.62
N THR A 237 -28.55 -8.25 22.47
CA THR A 237 -29.39 -7.17 21.92
C THR A 237 -30.79 -7.11 22.52
N LYS A 238 -31.28 -8.17 23.16
CA LYS A 238 -32.63 -8.19 23.76
C LYS A 238 -32.89 -7.07 24.75
N PRO A 239 -32.06 -6.85 25.80
CA PRO A 239 -32.25 -5.71 26.73
C PRO A 239 -32.07 -4.35 26.07
N ILE A 240 -31.22 -4.26 25.02
CA ILE A 240 -31.02 -3.03 24.25
C ILE A 240 -32.31 -2.67 23.51
N ARG A 241 -32.98 -3.66 22.86
CA ARG A 241 -34.28 -3.46 22.19
C ARG A 241 -35.32 -2.93 23.17
N GLU A 242 -35.45 -3.56 24.32
CA GLU A 242 -36.40 -3.13 25.35
C GLU A 242 -36.16 -1.68 25.82
N ALA A 243 -34.89 -1.24 25.90
CA ALA A 243 -34.56 0.11 26.25
C ALA A 243 -34.87 1.12 25.14
N LEU A 244 -34.53 0.80 23.90
CA LEU A 244 -34.79 1.66 22.73
C LEU A 244 -36.29 1.79 22.45
N ASP A 245 -37.06 0.71 22.63
CA ASP A 245 -38.52 0.69 22.47
C ASP A 245 -39.17 1.62 23.51
N LYS A 246 -38.69 1.61 24.79
CA LYS A 246 -39.16 2.54 25.83
C LYS A 246 -38.84 3.99 25.49
N MET A 247 -37.77 4.28 24.80
CA MET A 247 -37.39 5.62 24.32
C MET A 247 -38.25 6.08 23.13
N GLY A 248 -39.00 5.19 22.51
CA GLY A 248 -39.80 5.47 21.33
C GLY A 248 -38.97 5.88 20.12
N ILE A 249 -37.76 5.34 19.98
CA ILE A 249 -36.85 5.56 18.86
C ILE A 249 -37.09 4.50 17.81
N LYS A 250 -37.09 4.90 16.54
CA LYS A 250 -37.03 3.93 15.43
C LYS A 250 -35.59 3.52 15.19
N TYR A 251 -35.32 2.24 15.18
CA TYR A 251 -33.94 1.73 15.06
C TYR A 251 -33.90 0.40 14.29
N GLU A 252 -32.72 0.09 13.81
CA GLU A 252 -32.34 -1.22 13.27
C GLU A 252 -31.08 -1.72 14.00
N LEU A 253 -31.07 -3.01 14.40
CA LEU A 253 -29.90 -3.64 15.00
C LEU A 253 -29.28 -4.62 14.01
N LYS A 254 -28.00 -4.40 13.68
CA LYS A 254 -27.23 -5.28 12.77
C LYS A 254 -26.05 -5.91 13.51
N ALA A 255 -25.86 -7.22 13.30
CA ALA A 255 -24.60 -7.87 13.64
C ALA A 255 -23.54 -7.51 12.59
N ARG A 256 -22.35 -7.14 13.01
CA ARG A 256 -21.21 -6.96 12.13
C ARG A 256 -20.12 -7.95 12.52
N VAL A 257 -19.80 -8.85 11.63
CA VAL A 257 -18.66 -9.77 11.79
C VAL A 257 -17.46 -9.16 11.10
N LYS A 258 -16.32 -9.18 11.78
CA LYS A 258 -15.05 -8.67 11.24
C LYS A 258 -14.63 -9.53 10.04
N SER A 259 -14.14 -8.89 8.99
CA SER A 259 -13.73 -9.57 7.75
C SER A 259 -12.49 -10.45 7.95
N PRO A 260 -12.35 -11.56 7.19
CA PRO A 260 -11.19 -12.43 7.24
C PRO A 260 -9.85 -11.72 7.17
N TYR A 261 -9.69 -10.78 6.23
CA TYR A 261 -8.46 -9.96 6.13
C TYR A 261 -8.21 -9.12 7.39
N SER A 262 -9.26 -8.46 7.92
CA SER A 262 -9.13 -7.65 9.14
C SER A 262 -8.76 -8.49 10.37
N ILE A 263 -9.23 -9.75 10.45
CA ILE A 263 -8.85 -10.70 11.50
C ILE A 263 -7.40 -11.09 11.33
N TRP A 264 -6.99 -11.53 10.14
CA TRP A 264 -5.62 -11.92 9.83
C TRP A 264 -4.62 -10.79 10.11
N ASN A 265 -4.91 -9.58 9.63
CA ASN A 265 -4.08 -8.40 9.86
C ASN A 265 -3.92 -8.07 11.35
N LYS A 266 -4.98 -8.27 12.15
CA LYS A 266 -4.91 -8.10 13.61
C LYS A 266 -4.09 -9.20 14.28
N MET A 267 -4.20 -10.45 13.82
CA MET A 267 -3.36 -11.56 14.30
C MET A 267 -1.87 -11.28 14.02
N GLN A 268 -1.53 -10.79 12.83
CA GLN A 268 -0.15 -10.46 12.47
C GLN A 268 0.40 -9.27 13.25
N ASN A 269 -0.34 -8.15 13.29
CA ASN A 269 0.15 -6.90 13.89
C ASN A 269 0.16 -6.90 15.43
N LYS A 270 -0.66 -7.75 16.07
CA LYS A 270 -0.74 -7.85 17.54
C LYS A 270 -0.21 -9.16 18.09
N HIS A 271 0.28 -10.06 17.21
CA HIS A 271 0.78 -11.39 17.56
C HIS A 271 -0.19 -12.18 18.46
N VAL A 272 -1.50 -12.11 18.14
CA VAL A 272 -2.57 -12.79 18.89
C VAL A 272 -3.17 -13.91 18.05
N THR A 273 -3.69 -14.94 18.72
CA THR A 273 -4.44 -16.02 18.08
C THR A 273 -5.85 -15.58 17.70
N PHE A 274 -6.53 -16.34 16.84
CA PHE A 274 -7.94 -16.06 16.48
C PHE A 274 -8.85 -15.99 17.70
N GLU A 275 -8.62 -16.87 18.70
CA GLU A 275 -9.41 -17.00 19.92
C GLU A 275 -9.26 -15.80 20.87
N GLU A 276 -8.14 -15.09 20.80
CA GLU A 276 -7.85 -13.90 21.60
C GLU A 276 -8.42 -12.62 21.01
N ILE A 277 -8.99 -12.68 19.80
CA ILE A 277 -9.65 -11.52 19.19
C ILE A 277 -11.07 -11.40 19.74
N TYR A 278 -11.28 -10.48 20.67
CA TYR A 278 -12.57 -10.26 21.34
C TYR A 278 -13.57 -9.44 20.50
N ASP A 279 -13.14 -8.69 19.47
CA ASP A 279 -13.98 -7.82 18.62
C ASP A 279 -14.32 -8.45 17.27
N ILE A 280 -14.46 -9.79 17.21
CA ILE A 280 -14.92 -10.49 16.00
C ILE A 280 -16.38 -10.13 15.70
N LEU A 281 -17.22 -10.01 16.76
CA LEU A 281 -18.59 -9.58 16.67
C LEU A 281 -18.73 -8.15 17.20
N ALA A 282 -19.33 -7.28 16.40
CA ALA A 282 -19.80 -5.97 16.82
C ALA A 282 -21.30 -5.86 16.61
N VAL A 283 -21.96 -5.03 17.44
CA VAL A 283 -23.38 -4.69 17.30
C VAL A 283 -23.48 -3.28 16.78
N ARG A 284 -24.24 -3.09 15.72
CA ARG A 284 -24.52 -1.78 15.14
C ARG A 284 -25.95 -1.38 15.46
N ILE A 285 -26.11 -0.21 16.07
CA ILE A 285 -27.39 0.42 16.34
C ILE A 285 -27.57 1.56 15.35
N ILE A 286 -28.47 1.40 14.39
CA ILE A 286 -28.81 2.42 13.40
C ILE A 286 -30.15 3.01 13.83
N TYR A 287 -30.18 4.28 14.23
CA TYR A 287 -31.40 4.94 14.67
C TYR A 287 -31.85 6.01 13.65
N VAL A 288 -33.15 6.23 13.59
CA VAL A 288 -33.74 7.34 12.83
C VAL A 288 -34.02 8.48 13.78
N PRO A 289 -33.30 9.61 13.71
CA PRO A 289 -33.50 10.72 14.64
C PRO A 289 -34.90 11.34 14.45
N LYS A 290 -35.51 11.74 15.57
CA LYS A 290 -36.82 12.45 15.57
C LYS A 290 -36.70 13.84 14.95
N ASP A 291 -35.58 14.51 15.25
CA ASP A 291 -35.17 15.78 14.65
C ASP A 291 -33.70 15.65 14.19
N ARG A 292 -33.44 16.00 12.94
CA ARG A 292 -32.10 15.98 12.37
C ARG A 292 -31.14 16.94 13.09
N ASN A 293 -31.64 18.04 13.66
CA ASN A 293 -30.84 18.97 14.43
C ASN A 293 -30.42 18.42 15.80
N ASP A 294 -31.14 17.42 16.35
CA ASP A 294 -30.84 16.75 17.63
C ASP A 294 -30.13 15.39 17.44
N GLU A 295 -29.72 15.07 16.24
CA GLU A 295 -29.13 13.78 15.85
C GLU A 295 -27.98 13.37 16.78
N ILE A 296 -27.05 14.27 17.05
CA ILE A 296 -25.90 14.02 17.94
C ILE A 296 -26.37 13.72 19.37
N ASN A 297 -27.27 14.53 19.90
CA ASN A 297 -27.77 14.35 21.26
C ASN A 297 -28.55 13.03 21.41
N GLU A 298 -29.31 12.61 20.40
CA GLU A 298 -29.99 11.32 20.42
C GLU A 298 -28.99 10.15 20.43
N CYS A 299 -27.88 10.26 19.72
CA CYS A 299 -26.79 9.29 19.77
C CYS A 299 -26.28 9.07 21.21
N PHE A 300 -26.00 10.18 21.93
CA PHE A 300 -25.53 10.10 23.30
C PHE A 300 -26.61 9.66 24.28
N LYS A 301 -27.90 9.98 24.06
CA LYS A 301 -29.03 9.43 24.84
C LYS A 301 -29.11 7.91 24.75
N ILE A 302 -28.91 7.36 23.54
CA ILE A 302 -28.82 5.90 23.32
C ILE A 302 -27.63 5.32 24.09
N TYR A 303 -26.45 5.93 23.98
CA TYR A 303 -25.27 5.51 24.74
C TYR A 303 -25.52 5.44 26.26
N VAL A 304 -26.11 6.48 26.83
CA VAL A 304 -26.46 6.51 28.28
C VAL A 304 -27.39 5.35 28.61
N ALA A 305 -28.42 5.12 27.81
CA ALA A 305 -29.40 4.06 28.06
C ALA A 305 -28.75 2.67 28.05
N ILE A 306 -27.88 2.35 27.08
CA ILE A 306 -27.22 1.05 27.02
C ILE A 306 -26.13 0.87 28.08
N SER A 307 -25.49 1.96 28.51
CA SER A 307 -24.49 1.95 29.58
C SER A 307 -25.09 1.70 30.96
N GLN A 308 -26.39 1.92 31.12
CA GLN A 308 -27.14 1.51 32.34
C GLN A 308 -27.42 0.01 32.37
N ILE A 309 -27.45 -0.66 31.20
CA ILE A 309 -27.69 -2.10 31.08
C ILE A 309 -26.41 -2.89 31.21
N TYR A 310 -25.34 -2.42 30.56
CA TYR A 310 -24.07 -3.11 30.42
C TYR A 310 -22.91 -2.21 30.88
N LYS A 311 -21.95 -2.80 31.58
CA LYS A 311 -20.75 -2.08 32.02
C LYS A 311 -19.86 -1.75 30.82
N SER A 312 -19.56 -0.48 30.63
CA SER A 312 -18.66 -0.01 29.59
C SER A 312 -17.18 -0.13 29.99
N HIS A 313 -16.32 -0.37 29.00
CA HIS A 313 -14.86 -0.30 29.18
C HIS A 313 -14.41 1.17 29.13
N PRO A 314 -13.79 1.73 30.18
CA PRO A 314 -13.53 3.16 30.28
C PRO A 314 -12.64 3.70 29.16
N ASP A 315 -11.59 2.96 28.77
CA ASP A 315 -10.60 3.43 27.78
C ASP A 315 -10.99 3.13 26.32
N ARG A 316 -12.23 2.66 26.06
CA ARG A 316 -12.69 2.23 24.75
C ARG A 316 -13.94 2.93 24.27
N LEU A 317 -14.21 4.11 24.79
CA LEU A 317 -15.17 5.03 24.20
C LEU A 317 -14.47 5.84 23.11
N ARG A 318 -15.02 5.85 21.89
CA ARG A 318 -14.47 6.63 20.77
C ARG A 318 -15.57 7.44 20.13
N ASP A 319 -15.44 8.73 20.25
CA ASP A 319 -16.39 9.71 19.73
C ASP A 319 -15.97 10.18 18.33
N TRP A 320 -16.47 9.44 17.33
CA TRP A 320 -16.36 9.84 15.93
C TRP A 320 -17.61 10.60 15.46
N VAL A 321 -18.53 10.94 16.37
CA VAL A 321 -19.71 11.75 16.06
C VAL A 321 -19.36 13.22 16.08
N ASN A 322 -18.73 13.70 17.18
CA ASN A 322 -18.26 15.08 17.29
C ASN A 322 -16.94 15.32 16.50
N HIS A 323 -16.14 14.28 16.31
CA HIS A 323 -14.86 14.34 15.62
C HIS A 323 -14.82 13.29 14.48
N PRO A 324 -15.50 13.55 13.33
CA PRO A 324 -15.51 12.62 12.20
C PRO A 324 -14.12 12.26 11.73
N LYS A 325 -13.97 11.06 11.20
CA LYS A 325 -12.70 10.68 10.54
C LYS A 325 -12.53 11.44 9.22
N ALA A 326 -11.30 11.55 8.74
CA ALA A 326 -10.95 12.20 7.47
C ALA A 326 -11.70 11.67 6.23
N ASN A 327 -12.31 10.50 6.31
CA ASN A 327 -13.17 9.92 5.26
C ASN A 327 -14.67 10.14 5.52
N GLY A 328 -15.04 11.08 6.39
CA GLY A 328 -16.42 11.39 6.73
C GLY A 328 -17.12 10.38 7.65
N TYR A 329 -16.43 9.34 8.12
CA TYR A 329 -17.04 8.33 9.00
C TYR A 329 -17.43 8.90 10.34
N GLN A 330 -18.71 8.70 10.71
CA GLN A 330 -19.29 9.11 11.99
C GLN A 330 -19.94 7.91 12.70
N ALA A 331 -19.62 7.69 13.94
CA ALA A 331 -20.29 6.76 14.87
C ALA A 331 -19.75 6.94 16.29
N LEU A 332 -20.55 6.65 17.30
CA LEU A 332 -20.07 6.51 18.66
C LEU A 332 -19.76 5.02 18.93
N HIS A 333 -18.50 4.70 19.20
CA HIS A 333 -18.07 3.35 19.53
C HIS A 333 -17.93 3.18 21.02
N VAL A 334 -18.55 2.17 21.56
CA VAL A 334 -18.44 1.78 22.97
C VAL A 334 -18.20 0.27 23.07
N THR A 335 -17.35 -0.15 23.99
CA THR A 335 -17.14 -1.57 24.27
C THR A 335 -17.85 -1.93 25.56
N LEU A 336 -18.80 -2.86 25.52
CA LEU A 336 -19.66 -3.26 26.62
C LEU A 336 -19.43 -4.71 27.02
N MET A 337 -19.53 -4.99 28.33
CA MET A 337 -19.40 -6.35 28.86
C MET A 337 -20.73 -7.10 28.77
N SER A 338 -20.79 -8.18 28.01
CA SER A 338 -21.96 -9.05 27.98
C SER A 338 -22.13 -9.84 29.27
N LYS A 339 -23.34 -10.38 29.51
CA LYS A 339 -23.64 -11.26 30.68
C LYS A 339 -22.79 -12.53 30.69
N GLN A 340 -22.23 -12.92 29.54
CA GLN A 340 -21.38 -14.09 29.37
C GLN A 340 -19.87 -13.76 29.58
N GLY A 341 -19.55 -12.55 30.06
CA GLY A 341 -18.16 -12.12 30.30
C GLY A 341 -17.36 -11.78 29.02
N LYS A 342 -18.02 -11.60 27.89
CA LYS A 342 -17.37 -11.22 26.63
C LYS A 342 -17.51 -9.73 26.36
N TRP A 343 -16.43 -9.08 25.93
CA TRP A 343 -16.47 -7.72 25.45
C TRP A 343 -17.06 -7.65 24.04
N ILE A 344 -18.06 -6.78 23.83
CA ILE A 344 -18.73 -6.56 22.55
C ILE A 344 -18.61 -5.07 22.21
N GLU A 345 -18.15 -4.78 21.00
CA GLU A 345 -18.16 -3.42 20.47
C GLU A 345 -19.56 -3.07 19.99
N VAL A 346 -20.08 -1.93 20.43
CA VAL A 346 -21.34 -1.38 19.97
C VAL A 346 -21.04 -0.07 19.23
N GLN A 347 -21.56 0.03 18.01
CA GLN A 347 -21.46 1.19 17.13
C GLN A 347 -22.82 1.86 17.03
N ILE A 348 -22.96 3.07 17.56
CA ILE A 348 -24.19 3.85 17.55
C ILE A 348 -24.06 4.92 16.47
N ARG A 349 -25.00 4.97 15.54
CA ARG A 349 -25.05 5.96 14.45
C ARG A 349 -26.45 6.14 13.91
N SER A 350 -26.76 7.29 13.35
CA SER A 350 -28.02 7.53 12.68
C SER A 350 -28.09 6.82 11.33
N ASP A 351 -29.26 6.82 10.70
CA ASP A 351 -29.44 6.34 9.32
C ASP A 351 -28.60 7.13 8.32
N HIS A 352 -28.47 8.44 8.49
CA HIS A 352 -27.60 9.28 7.66
C HIS A 352 -26.10 8.97 7.88
N MET A 353 -25.67 8.86 9.13
CA MET A 353 -24.28 8.44 9.44
C MET A 353 -23.97 7.05 8.92
N ASP A 354 -24.97 6.13 8.92
CA ASP A 354 -24.83 4.78 8.34
C ASP A 354 -24.64 4.84 6.82
N GLU A 355 -25.42 5.68 6.14
CA GLU A 355 -25.30 5.87 4.70
C GLU A 355 -23.92 6.44 4.32
N VAL A 356 -23.47 7.48 5.01
CA VAL A 356 -22.12 8.06 4.81
C VAL A 356 -21.03 7.03 5.13
N ALA A 357 -21.19 6.21 6.18
CA ALA A 357 -20.21 5.20 6.55
C ALA A 357 -20.11 4.03 5.55
N GLU A 358 -21.19 3.69 4.84
CA GLU A 358 -21.20 2.60 3.86
C GLU A 358 -20.86 3.06 2.43
N GLN A 359 -21.28 4.26 2.03
CA GLN A 359 -21.14 4.79 0.67
C GLN A 359 -20.10 5.93 0.57
N GLY A 360 -19.56 6.39 1.71
CA GLY A 360 -18.54 7.43 1.74
C GLY A 360 -19.02 8.74 1.10
N PHE A 361 -18.10 9.43 0.44
CA PHE A 361 -18.40 10.67 -0.28
C PHE A 361 -19.46 10.50 -1.38
N ALA A 362 -19.68 9.27 -1.88
CA ALA A 362 -20.74 9.00 -2.86
C ALA A 362 -22.14 9.25 -2.28
N ALA A 363 -22.35 9.13 -0.96
CA ALA A 363 -23.62 9.45 -0.30
C ALA A 363 -24.01 10.93 -0.48
N HIS A 364 -23.03 11.85 -0.44
CA HIS A 364 -23.30 13.28 -0.63
C HIS A 364 -23.83 13.64 -2.02
N TRP A 365 -23.52 12.83 -3.05
CA TRP A 365 -23.96 13.05 -4.42
C TRP A 365 -25.43 12.66 -4.63
N LYS A 366 -25.99 11.83 -3.75
CA LYS A 366 -27.42 11.46 -3.79
C LYS A 366 -28.36 12.60 -3.43
N TYR A 367 -27.88 13.58 -2.65
CA TYR A 367 -28.72 14.66 -2.12
C TYR A 367 -28.68 15.94 -2.95
N LYS A 368 -27.72 16.06 -3.88
CA LYS A 368 -27.58 17.28 -4.71
C LYS A 368 -27.96 17.00 -6.16
N GLU A 369 -29.19 17.38 -6.53
CA GLU A 369 -29.62 17.46 -7.94
C GLU A 369 -29.06 18.73 -8.58
N GLY A 370 -28.17 18.57 -9.57
CA GLY A 370 -27.67 19.66 -10.41
C GLY A 370 -26.15 19.67 -10.53
N ASP A 371 -25.63 20.21 -11.63
CA ASP A 371 -24.20 20.36 -11.98
C ASP A 371 -23.41 21.31 -11.02
N VAL A 372 -23.80 21.40 -9.77
CA VAL A 372 -23.15 22.26 -8.77
C VAL A 372 -21.97 21.54 -8.18
N VAL A 373 -20.78 22.01 -8.49
CA VAL A 373 -19.51 21.69 -7.81
C VAL A 373 -19.72 21.87 -6.31
N VAL A 374 -19.44 20.84 -5.54
CA VAL A 374 -19.61 20.84 -4.07
C VAL A 374 -18.54 21.72 -3.45
N ASP A 375 -18.91 22.90 -3.01
CA ASP A 375 -18.01 23.85 -2.33
C ASP A 375 -17.88 23.56 -0.81
N ASP A 376 -18.48 22.47 -0.30
CA ASP A 376 -18.67 22.29 1.14
C ASP A 376 -17.87 21.12 1.78
N ASP A 377 -17.10 20.34 1.01
CA ASP A 377 -16.23 19.28 1.57
C ASP A 377 -14.77 19.76 1.62
N SER A 378 -14.48 20.60 2.60
CA SER A 378 -13.14 21.16 2.81
C SER A 378 -12.04 20.08 2.96
N GLU A 379 -12.35 18.92 3.54
CA GLU A 379 -11.39 17.84 3.74
C GLU A 379 -11.07 17.06 2.46
N LEU A 380 -12.07 16.73 1.65
CA LEU A 380 -11.86 16.10 0.34
C LEU A 380 -11.08 17.04 -0.59
N ASN A 381 -11.46 18.30 -0.66
CA ASN A 381 -10.79 19.31 -1.47
C ASN A 381 -9.36 19.56 -1.02
N ASN A 382 -9.10 19.61 0.29
CA ASN A 382 -7.76 19.70 0.85
C ASN A 382 -6.91 18.48 0.50
N TRP A 383 -7.48 17.27 0.56
CA TRP A 383 -6.79 16.06 0.16
C TRP A 383 -6.48 16.03 -1.34
N LEU A 384 -7.45 16.40 -2.21
CA LEU A 384 -7.24 16.51 -3.66
C LEU A 384 -6.16 17.54 -3.99
N SER A 385 -6.14 18.68 -3.29
CA SER A 385 -5.08 19.69 -3.42
C SER A 385 -3.71 19.12 -3.02
N THR A 386 -3.64 18.37 -1.92
CA THR A 386 -2.39 17.71 -1.49
C THR A 386 -1.91 16.69 -2.53
N ILE A 387 -2.82 15.90 -3.11
CA ILE A 387 -2.49 14.98 -4.20
C ILE A 387 -1.94 15.75 -5.41
N LYS A 388 -2.57 16.87 -5.77
CA LYS A 388 -2.13 17.72 -6.88
C LYS A 388 -0.73 18.30 -6.63
N GLU A 389 -0.43 18.78 -5.41
CA GLU A 389 0.91 19.23 -5.02
C GLU A 389 1.96 18.13 -5.17
N ILE A 390 1.61 16.88 -4.82
CA ILE A 390 2.52 15.72 -4.96
C ILE A 390 2.73 15.38 -6.45
N LEU A 391 1.70 15.52 -7.28
CA LEU A 391 1.75 15.23 -8.71
C LEU A 391 2.56 16.27 -9.50
N ASP A 392 2.54 17.53 -9.05
CA ASP A 392 3.27 18.65 -9.64
C ASP A 392 4.77 18.64 -9.27
N ASP A 393 5.17 17.90 -8.21
CA ASP A 393 6.58 17.75 -7.82
C ASP A 393 7.25 16.69 -8.73
N PRO A 394 8.28 17.04 -9.53
CA PRO A 394 8.97 16.10 -10.40
C PRO A 394 9.74 15.06 -9.60
N GLN A 395 9.18 13.87 -9.41
CA GLN A 395 9.84 12.77 -8.71
C GLN A 395 10.68 11.91 -9.67
N PRO A 396 11.91 11.55 -9.29
CA PRO A 396 12.79 10.79 -10.20
C PRO A 396 12.49 9.30 -10.25
N ASP A 397 11.74 8.75 -9.28
CA ASP A 397 11.44 7.32 -9.18
C ASP A 397 9.94 7.07 -9.02
N ALA A 398 9.41 6.18 -9.88
CA ALA A 398 8.02 5.74 -9.85
C ALA A 398 7.65 5.02 -8.53
N MET A 399 8.61 4.37 -7.88
CA MET A 399 8.42 3.69 -6.59
C MET A 399 8.25 4.68 -5.45
N ASP A 400 9.10 5.72 -5.39
CA ASP A 400 9.02 6.80 -4.39
C ASP A 400 7.69 7.55 -4.50
N PHE A 401 7.20 7.75 -5.73
CA PHE A 401 5.90 8.35 -6.00
C PHE A 401 4.74 7.52 -5.40
N LEU A 402 4.71 6.22 -5.67
CA LEU A 402 3.67 5.33 -5.15
C LEU A 402 3.69 5.26 -3.61
N ASP A 403 4.87 5.21 -3.01
CA ASP A 403 5.01 5.21 -1.55
C ASP A 403 4.55 6.54 -0.92
N THR A 404 4.85 7.65 -1.58
CA THR A 404 4.42 8.98 -1.14
C THR A 404 2.90 9.11 -1.14
N ILE A 405 2.24 8.65 -2.21
CA ILE A 405 0.77 8.61 -2.29
C ILE A 405 0.19 7.68 -1.22
N LYS A 406 0.76 6.48 -1.05
CA LYS A 406 0.29 5.52 -0.05
C LYS A 406 0.30 6.10 1.36
N LEU A 407 1.39 6.77 1.76
CA LEU A 407 1.47 7.43 3.07
C LEU A 407 0.32 8.42 3.31
N ASN A 408 -0.12 9.12 2.25
CA ASN A 408 -1.28 10.02 2.35
C ASN A 408 -2.63 9.30 2.40
N LEU A 409 -2.72 8.09 1.86
CA LEU A 409 -3.97 7.31 1.82
C LEU A 409 -4.27 6.60 3.15
N PHE A 410 -3.25 6.19 3.90
CA PHE A 410 -3.40 5.34 5.09
C PHE A 410 -3.41 6.08 6.44
N ALA A 411 -3.18 7.38 6.46
CA ALA A 411 -2.99 8.10 7.71
C ALA A 411 -4.29 8.23 8.52
N SER A 412 -4.34 7.61 9.70
CA SER A 412 -5.17 8.09 10.78
C SER A 412 -4.63 9.45 11.26
N GLU A 413 -5.49 10.37 11.66
CA GLU A 413 -5.10 11.73 12.00
C GLU A 413 -4.87 11.91 13.51
N ILE A 414 -3.92 12.77 13.85
CA ILE A 414 -3.69 13.28 15.20
C ILE A 414 -3.87 14.81 15.19
N PHE A 415 -4.33 15.34 16.30
CA PHE A 415 -4.52 16.78 16.50
C PHE A 415 -3.43 17.31 17.43
N VAL A 416 -2.57 18.19 16.91
CA VAL A 416 -1.42 18.74 17.62
C VAL A 416 -1.58 20.25 17.73
N PHE A 417 -1.20 20.81 18.88
CA PHE A 417 -1.34 22.23 19.17
C PHE A 417 -0.04 22.99 18.94
N THR A 418 -0.14 24.16 18.29
CA THR A 418 0.95 25.13 18.32
C THR A 418 1.03 25.82 19.68
N PRO A 419 2.15 26.50 20.04
CA PRO A 419 2.24 27.27 21.29
C PRO A 419 1.19 28.38 21.42
N LYS A 420 0.60 28.81 20.29
CA LYS A 420 -0.50 29.79 20.24
C LYS A 420 -1.88 29.19 20.44
N GLY A 421 -1.98 27.87 20.58
CA GLY A 421 -3.23 27.15 20.73
C GLY A 421 -3.94 26.81 19.40
N GLU A 422 -3.30 27.04 18.24
CA GLU A 422 -3.86 26.61 16.95
C GLU A 422 -3.77 25.09 16.83
N ILE A 423 -4.85 24.47 16.40
CA ILE A 423 -4.89 23.03 16.11
C ILE A 423 -4.35 22.75 14.70
N LYS A 424 -3.45 21.81 14.58
CA LYS A 424 -2.95 21.30 13.31
C LYS A 424 -3.25 19.81 13.21
N THR A 425 -3.90 19.41 12.15
CA THR A 425 -4.19 18.00 11.85
C THR A 425 -2.99 17.38 11.12
N LEU A 426 -2.53 16.24 11.60
CA LEU A 426 -1.37 15.52 11.06
C LEU A 426 -1.68 14.03 10.95
N PRO A 427 -1.07 13.29 10.00
CA PRO A 427 -1.13 11.85 10.00
C PRO A 427 -0.56 11.23 11.29
N ALA A 428 -1.17 10.17 11.80
CA ALA A 428 -0.64 9.43 12.94
C ALA A 428 0.74 8.82 12.61
N GLY A 429 1.66 8.89 13.57
CA GLY A 429 3.05 8.48 13.39
C GLY A 429 3.97 9.58 12.86
N CYS A 430 3.44 10.78 12.63
CA CYS A 430 4.24 11.96 12.31
C CYS A 430 5.23 12.29 13.40
N THR A 431 6.39 12.79 12.97
CA THR A 431 7.46 13.24 13.85
C THR A 431 7.40 14.76 14.09
N ALA A 432 8.18 15.24 15.04
CA ALA A 432 8.37 16.67 15.28
C ALA A 432 8.87 17.40 14.03
N LEU A 433 9.69 16.74 13.20
CA LEU A 433 10.17 17.29 11.94
C LEU A 433 9.04 17.38 10.88
N ASP A 434 8.17 16.38 10.79
CA ASP A 434 6.97 16.46 9.93
C ASP A 434 6.11 17.67 10.26
N PHE A 435 5.90 17.92 11.55
CA PHE A 435 5.16 19.09 12.03
C PHE A 435 5.84 20.41 11.63
N ALA A 436 7.17 20.49 11.73
CA ALA A 436 7.91 21.67 11.31
C ALA A 436 7.72 21.99 9.82
N PHE A 437 7.80 20.97 8.94
CA PHE A 437 7.54 21.11 7.50
C PHE A 437 6.06 21.39 7.20
N GLN A 438 5.15 20.93 8.04
CA GLN A 438 3.72 21.24 7.90
C GLN A 438 3.42 22.72 8.13
N ILE A 439 4.10 23.33 9.10
CA ILE A 439 3.93 24.77 9.38
C ILE A 439 4.58 25.61 8.26
N HIS A 440 5.86 25.40 7.99
CA HIS A 440 6.57 26.15 6.94
C HIS A 440 7.86 25.43 6.54
N THR A 441 8.17 25.42 5.23
CA THR A 441 9.40 24.78 4.71
C THR A 441 10.68 25.33 5.37
N PHE A 442 10.75 26.63 5.63
CA PHE A 442 11.89 27.25 6.32
C PHE A 442 12.08 26.69 7.75
N LEU A 443 10.98 26.53 8.51
CA LEU A 443 11.06 25.94 9.85
C LEU A 443 11.54 24.50 9.79
N GLY A 444 11.03 23.71 8.85
CA GLY A 444 11.45 22.33 8.65
C GLY A 444 12.92 22.21 8.27
N SER A 445 13.41 23.00 7.31
CA SER A 445 14.81 22.95 6.84
C SER A 445 15.84 23.41 7.87
N HIS A 446 15.45 24.28 8.81
CA HIS A 446 16.33 24.81 9.85
C HIS A 446 16.04 24.22 11.25
N CYS A 447 15.24 23.18 11.33
CA CYS A 447 14.83 22.57 12.59
C CYS A 447 16.00 21.81 13.25
N ILE A 448 16.26 22.11 14.53
CA ILE A 448 17.27 21.44 15.35
C ILE A 448 16.67 20.51 16.40
N GLY A 449 15.40 20.69 16.75
CA GLY A 449 14.65 19.92 17.75
C GLY A 449 13.29 20.54 17.98
N ALA A 450 12.52 19.96 18.90
CA ALA A 450 11.25 20.51 19.32
C ALA A 450 11.07 20.40 20.85
N LYS A 451 10.14 21.19 21.41
CA LYS A 451 9.62 20.94 22.74
C LYS A 451 8.19 20.41 22.60
N VAL A 452 7.96 19.22 23.10
CA VAL A 452 6.63 18.61 23.18
C VAL A 452 6.19 18.65 24.64
N ASN A 453 5.06 19.28 24.90
CA ASN A 453 4.54 19.48 26.25
C ASN A 453 5.61 20.05 27.20
N HIS A 454 6.35 21.07 26.73
CA HIS A 454 7.46 21.75 27.38
C HIS A 454 8.74 20.91 27.60
N LYS A 455 8.80 19.66 27.09
CA LYS A 455 10.01 18.83 27.16
C LYS A 455 10.75 18.82 25.84
N LEU A 456 12.05 18.99 25.88
CA LEU A 456 12.91 18.91 24.67
C LEU A 456 12.91 17.47 24.12
N VAL A 457 12.66 17.35 22.83
CA VAL A 457 12.64 16.08 22.12
C VAL A 457 13.42 16.15 20.81
N PRO A 458 13.95 15.03 20.31
CA PRO A 458 14.64 14.97 19.01
C PRO A 458 13.67 15.16 17.85
N LEU A 459 14.21 15.41 16.64
CA LEU A 459 13.43 15.56 15.41
C LEU A 459 12.57 14.33 15.06
N SER A 460 13.05 13.14 15.39
CA SER A 460 12.41 11.85 15.14
C SER A 460 11.31 11.47 16.15
N HIS A 461 11.06 12.31 17.17
CA HIS A 461 10.03 12.06 18.17
C HIS A 461 8.65 11.99 17.53
N LYS A 462 7.93 10.89 17.73
CA LYS A 462 6.57 10.67 17.22
C LYS A 462 5.55 11.42 18.07
N LEU A 463 4.74 12.25 17.41
CA LEU A 463 3.71 13.07 18.05
C LEU A 463 2.45 12.26 18.32
N GLN A 464 1.73 12.65 19.35
CA GLN A 464 0.44 12.09 19.76
C GLN A 464 -0.65 13.18 19.75
N SER A 465 -1.92 12.74 19.67
CA SER A 465 -3.04 13.67 19.74
C SER A 465 -3.07 14.36 21.10
N GLY A 466 -3.20 15.67 21.12
CA GLY A 466 -3.17 16.50 22.33
C GLY A 466 -1.79 17.13 22.63
N ASP A 467 -0.73 16.75 21.92
CA ASP A 467 0.60 17.33 22.12
C ASP A 467 0.65 18.81 21.73
N GLN A 468 1.27 19.63 22.59
CA GLN A 468 1.65 20.99 22.25
C GLN A 468 3.11 21.03 21.80
N VAL A 469 3.36 21.51 20.57
CA VAL A 469 4.69 21.41 19.93
C VAL A 469 5.25 22.80 19.59
N GLU A 470 6.42 23.10 20.14
CA GLU A 470 7.23 24.29 19.84
C GLU A 470 8.46 23.86 19.03
N ILE A 471 8.65 24.39 17.82
CA ILE A 471 9.78 24.07 16.95
C ILE A 471 10.99 24.97 17.27
N LEU A 472 12.15 24.36 17.42
CA LEU A 472 13.43 25.04 17.64
C LEU A 472 14.24 25.04 16.35
N THR A 473 14.70 26.22 15.92
CA THR A 473 15.45 26.39 14.68
C THR A 473 16.81 27.03 14.89
N SER A 474 17.77 26.73 13.98
CA SER A 474 19.05 27.40 13.89
C SER A 474 19.37 27.75 12.44
N LYS A 475 19.94 28.93 12.19
CA LYS A 475 20.38 29.36 10.85
C LYS A 475 21.52 28.51 10.29
N SER A 476 22.29 27.85 11.15
CA SER A 476 23.40 26.99 10.76
C SER A 476 23.01 25.55 10.45
N GLN A 477 21.71 25.20 10.66
CA GLN A 477 21.22 23.87 10.38
C GLN A 477 20.93 23.71 8.89
N HIS A 478 21.37 22.58 8.33
CA HIS A 478 21.08 22.15 6.97
C HIS A 478 20.33 20.81 6.97
N VAL A 479 19.57 20.58 5.91
CA VAL A 479 18.85 19.33 5.72
C VAL A 479 19.83 18.17 5.54
N LYS A 480 19.62 17.07 6.26
CA LYS A 480 20.46 15.87 6.20
C LYS A 480 19.76 14.75 5.45
N PRO A 481 20.47 13.96 4.62
CA PRO A 481 19.89 12.80 3.94
C PRO A 481 19.22 11.81 4.89
N SER A 482 19.77 11.63 6.10
CA SER A 482 19.22 10.74 7.13
C SER A 482 17.82 11.13 7.63
N TRP A 483 17.37 12.38 7.40
CA TRP A 483 16.05 12.83 7.81
C TRP A 483 14.92 12.11 7.08
N ILE A 484 15.17 11.64 5.85
CA ILE A 484 14.20 10.88 5.06
C ILE A 484 13.78 9.58 5.77
N ASN A 485 14.67 9.01 6.60
CA ASN A 485 14.44 7.70 7.22
C ASN A 485 13.38 7.72 8.34
N PHE A 486 13.14 8.87 8.97
CA PHE A 486 12.20 8.94 10.09
C PHE A 486 11.00 9.88 9.87
N VAL A 487 11.00 10.70 8.81
CA VAL A 487 9.79 11.48 8.47
C VAL A 487 8.71 10.60 7.85
N SER A 488 7.47 10.86 8.21
CA SER A 488 6.32 10.05 7.82
C SER A 488 5.44 10.70 6.76
N THR A 489 5.50 12.05 6.60
CA THR A 489 4.64 12.75 5.66
C THR A 489 5.28 12.87 4.28
N ALA A 490 4.45 12.77 3.24
CA ALA A 490 4.85 13.01 1.87
C ALA A 490 5.39 14.44 1.67
N LYS A 491 4.75 15.43 2.30
CA LYS A 491 5.17 16.83 2.24
C LYS A 491 6.58 17.02 2.78
N ALA A 492 6.90 16.45 3.95
CA ALA A 492 8.25 16.54 4.52
C ALA A 492 9.26 15.81 3.63
N LYS A 493 8.96 14.57 3.19
CA LYS A 493 9.85 13.80 2.30
C LYS A 493 10.12 14.54 0.99
N GLY A 494 9.09 15.02 0.31
CA GLY A 494 9.24 15.76 -0.95
C GLY A 494 10.05 17.04 -0.78
N LYS A 495 9.81 17.83 0.29
CA LYS A 495 10.57 19.05 0.54
C LYS A 495 12.03 18.76 0.91
N ILE A 496 12.29 17.73 1.73
CA ILE A 496 13.67 17.30 2.06
C ILE A 496 14.41 16.88 0.78
N GLN A 497 13.79 16.04 -0.05
CA GLN A 497 14.41 15.59 -1.31
C GLN A 497 14.66 16.75 -2.28
N ALA A 498 13.71 17.69 -2.40
CA ALA A 498 13.86 18.86 -3.26
C ALA A 498 15.01 19.76 -2.81
N ILE A 499 15.17 19.97 -1.49
CA ILE A 499 16.28 20.75 -0.92
C ILE A 499 17.61 20.03 -1.18
N LEU A 500 17.70 18.73 -0.88
CA LEU A 500 18.93 17.95 -1.11
C LEU A 500 19.33 17.93 -2.60
N ARG A 501 18.37 17.80 -3.52
CA ARG A 501 18.66 17.88 -4.97
C ARG A 501 19.18 19.25 -5.38
N ARG A 502 18.61 20.32 -4.84
CA ARG A 502 19.08 21.68 -5.12
C ARG A 502 20.50 21.86 -4.60
N ASP A 503 20.76 21.45 -3.36
CA ASP A 503 22.06 21.59 -2.71
C ASP A 503 23.13 20.73 -3.44
N ASN A 504 22.76 19.51 -3.87
CA ASN A 504 23.62 18.65 -4.69
C ASN A 504 23.94 19.27 -6.06
N ARG A 505 22.95 19.88 -6.74
CA ARG A 505 23.17 20.58 -8.01
C ARG A 505 24.08 21.80 -7.85
N GLU A 506 23.93 22.52 -6.75
CA GLU A 506 24.80 23.68 -6.45
C GLU A 506 26.23 23.22 -6.15
N THR A 507 26.41 22.16 -5.35
CA THR A 507 27.72 21.53 -5.08
C THR A 507 28.36 21.01 -6.37
N GLN A 508 27.58 20.35 -7.24
CA GLN A 508 28.05 19.87 -8.54
C GLN A 508 28.50 21.00 -9.46
N LYS A 509 27.73 22.10 -9.56
CA LYS A 509 28.14 23.28 -10.34
C LYS A 509 29.41 23.94 -9.80
N ASN A 510 29.56 24.02 -8.48
CA ASN A 510 30.78 24.52 -7.86
C ASN A 510 31.95 23.59 -8.14
N GLY A 511 31.76 22.27 -8.09
CA GLY A 511 32.78 21.30 -8.45
C GLY A 511 33.16 21.35 -9.93
N GLU A 512 32.19 21.48 -10.84
CA GLU A 512 32.44 21.68 -12.27
C GLU A 512 33.33 22.93 -12.52
N LYS A 513 33.01 24.01 -11.83
CA LYS A 513 33.85 25.25 -11.90
C LYS A 513 35.27 25.02 -11.39
N ILE A 514 35.43 24.36 -10.25
CA ILE A 514 36.76 24.03 -9.68
C ILE A 514 37.55 23.15 -10.66
N VAL A 515 36.90 22.13 -11.25
CA VAL A 515 37.54 21.27 -12.26
C VAL A 515 37.94 22.08 -13.49
N ALA A 516 37.05 22.95 -14.00
CA ALA A 516 37.36 23.82 -15.16
C ALA A 516 38.51 24.78 -14.87
N ASP A 517 38.53 25.44 -13.71
CA ASP A 517 39.58 26.31 -13.27
C ASP A 517 40.92 25.54 -13.16
N TRP A 518 40.94 24.34 -12.58
CA TRP A 518 42.11 23.48 -12.48
C TRP A 518 42.63 23.03 -13.86
N PHE A 519 41.74 22.69 -14.83
CA PHE A 519 42.18 22.41 -16.20
C PHE A 519 42.80 23.63 -16.88
N ALA A 520 42.22 24.81 -16.66
CA ALA A 520 42.75 26.06 -17.21
C ALA A 520 44.13 26.43 -16.61
N ASP A 521 44.29 26.29 -15.29
CA ASP A 521 45.56 26.59 -14.58
C ASP A 521 46.68 25.64 -15.02
N ASN A 522 46.36 24.43 -15.48
CA ASN A 522 47.34 23.46 -15.97
C ASN A 522 47.48 23.44 -17.51
N GLU A 523 46.88 24.40 -18.21
CA GLU A 523 46.92 24.52 -19.68
C GLU A 523 46.39 23.26 -20.41
N LEU A 524 45.42 22.54 -19.80
CA LEU A 524 44.81 21.32 -20.36
C LEU A 524 43.44 21.66 -20.91
N ALA A 525 43.06 20.98 -22.02
CA ALA A 525 41.70 21.06 -22.52
C ALA A 525 40.77 20.14 -21.74
N MET A 526 39.70 20.69 -21.16
CA MET A 526 38.63 19.89 -20.55
C MET A 526 37.78 19.26 -21.65
N THR A 527 38.02 18.00 -21.95
CA THR A 527 37.28 17.19 -22.95
C THR A 527 36.63 15.98 -22.28
N THR A 528 35.65 15.38 -22.94
CA THR A 528 35.02 14.14 -22.45
C THR A 528 36.08 13.07 -22.15
N ALA A 529 37.08 12.92 -23.04
CA ALA A 529 38.15 11.93 -22.88
C ALA A 529 39.07 12.19 -21.66
N THR A 530 39.33 13.46 -21.32
CA THR A 530 40.15 13.82 -20.14
C THR A 530 39.31 13.65 -18.87
N LEU A 531 38.03 13.94 -18.91
CA LEU A 531 37.10 13.71 -17.79
C LEU A 531 36.89 12.21 -17.54
N ASP A 532 36.74 11.39 -18.59
CA ASP A 532 36.64 9.92 -18.47
C ASP A 532 37.88 9.34 -17.76
N LYS A 533 39.10 9.80 -18.11
CA LYS A 533 40.33 9.36 -17.44
C LYS A 533 40.32 9.72 -15.95
N LEU A 534 39.93 10.94 -15.60
CA LEU A 534 39.82 11.34 -14.19
C LEU A 534 38.76 10.52 -13.45
N CYS A 535 37.65 10.21 -14.11
CA CYS A 535 36.63 9.34 -13.53
C CYS A 535 37.17 7.93 -13.27
N ASP A 536 37.92 7.36 -14.21
CA ASP A 536 38.55 6.04 -14.08
C ASP A 536 39.59 6.05 -12.95
N PHE A 537 40.43 7.09 -12.90
CA PHE A 537 41.49 7.25 -11.88
C PHE A 537 40.89 7.34 -10.45
N HIS A 538 39.81 8.08 -10.30
CA HIS A 538 39.11 8.22 -9.01
C HIS A 538 38.03 7.17 -8.78
N ASN A 539 37.89 6.19 -9.67
CA ASN A 539 36.90 5.10 -9.59
C ASN A 539 35.44 5.62 -9.50
N VAL A 540 35.11 6.65 -10.28
CA VAL A 540 33.81 7.31 -10.35
C VAL A 540 33.17 6.98 -11.71
N GLN A 541 31.86 6.66 -11.73
CA GLN A 541 31.20 6.16 -12.95
C GLN A 541 30.72 7.23 -13.92
N LYS A 542 30.53 8.48 -13.45
CA LYS A 542 29.96 9.59 -14.25
C LYS A 542 30.67 10.91 -13.93
N HIS A 543 30.78 11.78 -14.92
CA HIS A 543 31.35 13.13 -14.75
C HIS A 543 30.62 13.95 -13.66
N GLU A 544 29.28 13.81 -13.58
CA GLU A 544 28.46 14.47 -12.58
C GLU A 544 28.87 14.09 -11.14
N GLN A 545 29.24 12.83 -10.93
CA GLN A 545 29.72 12.34 -9.63
C GLN A 545 31.11 12.85 -9.30
N LEU A 546 32.00 12.98 -10.31
CA LEU A 546 33.30 13.59 -10.16
C LEU A 546 33.15 15.07 -9.74
N PHE A 547 32.33 15.83 -10.45
CA PHE A 547 32.05 17.22 -10.12
C PHE A 547 31.47 17.38 -8.71
N PHE A 548 30.54 16.51 -8.34
CA PHE A 548 30.00 16.51 -6.98
C PHE A 548 31.07 16.23 -5.94
N ALA A 549 31.90 15.20 -6.13
CA ALA A 549 32.97 14.82 -5.21
C ALA A 549 34.05 15.92 -5.06
N VAL A 550 34.38 16.61 -6.15
CA VAL A 550 35.28 17.76 -6.11
C VAL A 550 34.62 18.94 -5.40
N GLY A 551 33.34 19.21 -5.65
CA GLY A 551 32.60 20.29 -4.99
C GLY A 551 32.41 20.05 -3.50
N GLU A 552 32.25 18.80 -3.05
CA GLU A 552 32.19 18.40 -1.65
C GLU A 552 33.59 18.30 -0.99
N LYS A 553 34.66 18.46 -1.78
CA LYS A 553 36.07 18.32 -1.36
C LYS A 553 36.45 16.90 -0.91
N SER A 554 35.67 15.88 -1.27
CA SER A 554 36.06 14.49 -1.07
C SER A 554 37.11 14.03 -2.06
N ILE A 555 37.16 14.65 -3.24
CA ILE A 555 38.28 14.58 -4.21
C ILE A 555 38.91 15.96 -4.32
N VAL A 556 40.24 16.02 -4.12
CA VAL A 556 41.04 17.23 -4.32
C VAL A 556 42.02 16.95 -5.43
N LEU A 557 41.85 17.62 -6.57
CA LEU A 557 42.73 17.48 -7.72
C LEU A 557 44.15 17.99 -7.39
N ASN A 558 45.19 17.24 -7.80
CA ASN A 558 46.56 17.46 -7.47
C ASN A 558 47.51 17.02 -8.60
N ASP A 559 48.84 17.10 -8.36
CA ASP A 559 49.84 16.78 -9.37
C ASP A 559 49.77 15.34 -9.91
N LYS A 560 49.23 14.36 -9.14
CA LYS A 560 49.08 12.99 -9.62
C LYS A 560 47.97 12.89 -10.68
N ASP A 561 46.94 13.69 -10.54
CA ASP A 561 45.86 13.78 -11.55
C ASP A 561 46.42 14.37 -12.84
N LEU A 562 47.37 15.31 -12.73
CA LEU A 562 48.06 15.90 -13.86
C LEU A 562 48.95 14.89 -14.57
N GLU A 563 49.73 14.10 -13.81
CA GLU A 563 50.58 13.02 -14.36
C GLU A 563 49.76 11.99 -15.12
N GLU A 564 48.63 11.56 -14.57
CA GLU A 564 47.72 10.60 -15.22
C GLU A 564 47.14 11.11 -16.54
N LEU A 565 46.80 12.41 -16.59
CA LEU A 565 46.33 13.05 -17.82
C LEU A 565 47.41 13.27 -18.85
N GLN A 566 48.65 13.47 -18.43
CA GLN A 566 49.83 13.74 -19.28
C GLN A 566 50.53 12.47 -19.75
N GLU A 567 50.30 11.29 -19.21
CA GLU A 567 50.90 10.05 -19.71
C GLU A 567 50.53 9.83 -21.19
N LYS A 568 51.42 10.35 -22.04
CA LYS A 568 51.41 10.13 -23.46
C LYS A 568 51.73 8.68 -23.74
N LYS A 569 50.85 8.04 -24.59
CA LYS A 569 51.17 6.93 -25.48
C LYS A 569 52.66 6.51 -25.50
N LYS A 570 53.00 5.49 -24.79
CA LYS A 570 54.03 4.59 -25.22
C LYS A 570 53.35 3.60 -26.17
N GLU A 571 53.24 4.03 -27.45
CA GLU A 571 52.99 3.11 -28.57
C GLU A 571 54.14 2.13 -28.64
N GLY A 572 53.73 0.89 -28.77
CA GLY A 572 54.59 -0.27 -28.75
C GLY A 572 55.71 -0.31 -29.79
N LYS A 573 56.69 -1.05 -29.46
CA LYS A 573 57.42 -2.02 -30.34
C LYS A 573 58.38 -2.77 -29.43
N GLY A 574 58.28 -4.10 -29.50
CA GLY A 574 59.33 -4.94 -28.93
C GLY A 574 58.83 -6.28 -28.47
N ALA A 575 58.61 -7.18 -29.44
CA ALA A 575 58.56 -8.60 -29.15
C ALA A 575 59.93 -9.05 -28.63
N GLY A 576 59.99 -9.83 -27.60
CA GLY A 576 61.20 -10.49 -27.15
C GLY A 576 61.09 -11.16 -25.79
N TRP A 577 60.66 -12.39 -25.78
CA TRP A 577 61.12 -13.49 -24.94
C TRP A 577 61.68 -13.20 -23.54
N ARG A 578 60.93 -13.68 -22.52
CA ARG A 578 61.54 -14.47 -21.44
C ARG A 578 60.53 -15.42 -20.83
N LYS A 579 60.81 -16.69 -21.08
CA LYS A 579 60.22 -17.86 -20.40
C LYS A 579 60.74 -18.00 -18.97
N PHE A 580 59.90 -18.59 -18.11
CA PHE A 580 60.18 -19.34 -16.89
C PHE A 580 60.57 -18.58 -15.63
N VAL A 581 59.67 -18.55 -14.65
CA VAL A 581 59.81 -19.31 -13.41
C VAL A 581 58.42 -19.40 -12.72
N PRO A 582 57.97 -20.59 -12.24
CA PRO A 582 56.70 -20.73 -11.52
C PRO A 582 56.93 -20.45 -10.05
N PHE A 583 56.30 -19.43 -9.52
CA PHE A 583 56.18 -19.29 -8.08
C PHE A 583 54.70 -19.36 -7.70
N LEU A 584 54.41 -20.33 -6.83
CA LEU A 584 53.11 -20.57 -6.24
C LEU A 584 52.58 -19.30 -5.54
N SER A 585 51.53 -18.72 -6.07
CA SER A 585 50.60 -17.95 -5.29
C SER A 585 49.24 -18.64 -5.38
N HIS A 586 48.74 -19.10 -4.25
CA HIS A 586 47.38 -19.53 -4.09
C HIS A 586 46.45 -18.31 -4.19
N ASP A 587 46.17 -17.90 -5.42
CA ASP A 587 45.00 -17.08 -5.68
C ASP A 587 43.78 -18.00 -5.70
N LYS A 588 43.04 -18.01 -4.62
CA LYS A 588 41.65 -18.42 -4.64
C LYS A 588 40.94 -17.52 -5.64
N LYS A 589 40.74 -18.01 -6.85
CA LYS A 589 39.72 -17.46 -7.74
C LYS A 589 38.40 -17.57 -6.98
N GLU A 590 37.89 -16.47 -6.49
CA GLU A 590 36.47 -16.33 -6.21
C GLU A 590 35.76 -16.54 -7.54
N GLU A 591 35.18 -17.70 -7.73
CA GLU A 591 34.21 -17.94 -8.80
C GLU A 591 33.07 -16.95 -8.59
N LYS A 592 32.95 -15.99 -9.49
CA LYS A 592 31.78 -15.09 -9.51
C LYS A 592 30.55 -15.99 -9.64
N PRO A 593 29.56 -15.92 -8.75
CA PRO A 593 28.38 -16.75 -8.83
C PRO A 593 27.71 -16.54 -10.20
N SER A 594 27.51 -17.62 -10.93
CA SER A 594 26.81 -17.58 -12.22
C SER A 594 25.31 -17.50 -11.95
N TYR A 595 24.77 -16.29 -11.89
CA TYR A 595 23.34 -16.08 -11.69
C TYR A 595 22.54 -16.60 -12.89
N PHE A 596 21.34 -17.13 -12.59
CA PHE A 596 20.38 -17.50 -13.60
C PHE A 596 19.85 -16.25 -14.31
N VAL A 597 20.13 -16.14 -15.61
CA VAL A 597 19.67 -15.02 -16.44
C VAL A 597 18.51 -15.49 -17.33
N VAL A 598 17.37 -14.81 -17.21
CA VAL A 598 16.15 -15.11 -17.98
C VAL A 598 16.37 -14.81 -19.46
N GLY A 599 16.41 -15.87 -20.30
CA GLY A 599 16.57 -15.76 -21.76
C GLY A 599 15.25 -15.56 -22.52
N GLU A 600 15.36 -15.34 -23.84
CA GLU A 600 14.21 -15.32 -24.75
C GLU A 600 13.56 -16.72 -24.77
N GLY A 601 12.25 -16.80 -24.52
CA GLY A 601 11.50 -18.06 -24.42
C GLY A 601 11.27 -18.60 -23.00
N PHE A 602 11.72 -17.90 -21.97
CA PHE A 602 11.45 -18.32 -20.60
C PHE A 602 9.94 -18.33 -20.28
N ASN A 603 9.45 -19.49 -19.83
CA ASN A 603 8.02 -19.67 -19.55
C ASN A 603 7.63 -19.11 -18.17
N LYS A 604 7.21 -17.86 -18.12
CA LYS A 604 6.76 -17.16 -16.90
C LYS A 604 5.50 -17.75 -16.26
N LYS A 605 4.83 -18.71 -16.89
CA LYS A 605 3.60 -19.35 -16.36
C LYS A 605 3.89 -20.55 -15.47
N LYS A 606 5.12 -21.08 -15.51
CA LYS A 606 5.54 -22.19 -14.65
C LYS A 606 6.20 -21.64 -13.40
N PRO A 607 5.92 -22.19 -12.20
CA PRO A 607 6.59 -21.79 -10.98
C PRO A 607 8.09 -22.10 -11.07
N ILE A 608 8.91 -21.23 -10.49
CA ILE A 608 10.34 -21.48 -10.30
C ILE A 608 10.48 -22.46 -9.15
N ILE A 609 11.20 -23.55 -9.40
CA ILE A 609 11.53 -24.51 -8.35
C ILE A 609 12.92 -24.19 -7.80
N ILE A 610 12.98 -23.87 -6.51
CA ILE A 610 14.22 -23.59 -5.78
C ILE A 610 14.66 -24.88 -5.12
N SER A 611 15.82 -25.40 -5.52
CA SER A 611 16.42 -26.62 -5.00
C SER A 611 17.87 -26.40 -4.59
N GLU A 612 18.48 -27.37 -3.95
CA GLU A 612 19.88 -27.32 -3.53
C GLU A 612 20.83 -27.07 -4.69
N ASP A 613 20.51 -27.61 -5.87
CA ASP A 613 21.38 -27.56 -7.04
C ASP A 613 21.37 -26.18 -7.73
N ASN A 614 20.32 -25.39 -7.54
CA ASN A 614 20.16 -24.11 -8.21
C ASN A 614 20.03 -22.88 -7.29
N ILE A 615 20.03 -23.09 -5.97
CA ILE A 615 19.85 -22.00 -4.99
C ILE A 615 20.90 -20.88 -5.17
N ALA A 616 22.14 -21.23 -5.46
CA ALA A 616 23.23 -20.27 -5.69
C ALA A 616 23.01 -19.40 -6.95
N SER A 617 22.11 -19.80 -7.83
CA SER A 617 21.78 -19.06 -9.06
C SER A 617 20.77 -17.94 -8.83
N PHE A 618 20.13 -17.87 -7.68
CA PHE A 618 19.16 -16.85 -7.32
C PHE A 618 19.77 -15.82 -6.36
N ILE A 619 19.18 -14.62 -6.34
CA ILE A 619 19.55 -13.55 -5.41
C ILE A 619 18.53 -13.57 -4.27
N PHE A 620 19.03 -13.57 -3.05
CA PHE A 620 18.23 -13.48 -1.82
C PHE A 620 18.51 -12.12 -1.16
N PRO A 621 17.63 -11.12 -1.36
CA PRO A 621 17.83 -9.78 -0.80
C PRO A 621 17.69 -9.74 0.73
N ASP A 622 18.43 -8.84 1.36
CA ASP A 622 18.44 -8.66 2.83
C ASP A 622 17.14 -8.11 3.40
N CYS A 623 16.21 -7.66 2.56
CA CYS A 623 14.96 -7.04 3.00
C CYS A 623 13.97 -7.99 3.69
N CYS A 624 14.13 -9.30 3.54
CA CYS A 624 13.19 -10.28 4.10
C CYS A 624 13.83 -11.63 4.54
N HIS A 625 15.14 -11.81 4.41
CA HIS A 625 15.89 -12.98 4.91
C HIS A 625 15.17 -14.31 4.67
N VAL A 626 14.96 -14.64 3.40
CA VAL A 626 14.16 -15.80 2.97
C VAL A 626 14.84 -17.12 3.37
N ILE A 627 14.07 -18.07 3.91
CA ILE A 627 14.54 -19.44 4.23
C ILE A 627 13.57 -20.47 3.65
N PRO A 628 13.99 -21.75 3.49
CA PRO A 628 13.11 -22.82 3.04
C PRO A 628 11.83 -22.93 3.87
N GLY A 629 10.69 -23.15 3.20
CA GLY A 629 9.37 -23.19 3.83
C GLY A 629 8.68 -21.83 3.98
N ASP A 630 9.36 -20.71 3.70
CA ASP A 630 8.69 -19.42 3.56
C ASP A 630 7.86 -19.42 2.27
N ASP A 631 6.72 -18.71 2.27
CA ASP A 631 5.96 -18.46 1.06
C ASP A 631 6.68 -17.38 0.22
N VAL A 632 7.10 -17.74 -0.98
CA VAL A 632 8.04 -16.94 -1.77
C VAL A 632 7.51 -16.60 -3.14
N LEU A 633 8.08 -15.55 -3.71
CA LEU A 633 7.92 -15.16 -5.11
C LEU A 633 9.27 -14.80 -5.72
N GLY A 634 9.38 -14.94 -7.04
CA GLY A 634 10.52 -14.48 -7.82
C GLY A 634 10.25 -13.12 -8.47
N TYR A 635 11.26 -12.27 -8.52
CA TYR A 635 11.23 -11.02 -9.28
C TYR A 635 12.38 -10.98 -10.28
N ILE A 636 12.08 -10.60 -11.53
CA ILE A 636 13.10 -10.42 -12.57
C ILE A 636 13.64 -9.00 -12.50
N ASP A 637 14.90 -8.84 -12.12
CA ASP A 637 15.58 -7.55 -12.02
C ASP A 637 15.87 -6.92 -13.41
N ASN A 638 16.44 -5.71 -13.43
CA ASN A 638 16.79 -5.02 -14.67
C ASN A 638 17.92 -5.71 -15.47
N LYS A 639 18.71 -6.56 -14.82
CA LYS A 639 19.77 -7.39 -15.44
C LYS A 639 19.28 -8.78 -15.84
N LYS A 640 17.95 -8.99 -15.84
CA LYS A 640 17.27 -10.26 -16.12
C LYS A 640 17.62 -11.40 -15.15
N ARG A 641 18.10 -11.10 -13.93
CA ARG A 641 18.36 -12.07 -12.87
C ARG A 641 17.10 -12.23 -12.01
N ILE A 642 17.02 -13.31 -11.25
CA ILE A 642 15.87 -13.61 -10.41
C ILE A 642 16.22 -13.35 -8.95
N GLU A 643 15.46 -12.46 -8.31
CA GLU A 643 15.48 -12.18 -6.87
C GLU A 643 14.32 -12.91 -6.20
N ILE A 644 14.59 -13.59 -5.09
CA ILE A 644 13.58 -14.32 -4.31
C ILE A 644 13.23 -13.53 -3.06
N HIS A 645 11.97 -13.19 -2.92
CA HIS A 645 11.42 -12.48 -1.77
C HIS A 645 10.36 -13.31 -1.07
N LYS A 646 10.12 -13.06 0.23
CA LYS A 646 8.89 -13.48 0.88
C LYS A 646 7.70 -12.78 0.23
N ARG A 647 6.58 -13.48 0.12
CA ARG A 647 5.37 -12.95 -0.53
C ARG A 647 4.77 -11.75 0.21
N ASP A 648 4.93 -11.70 1.54
CA ASP A 648 4.47 -10.64 2.44
C ASP A 648 5.50 -9.51 2.67
N CYS A 649 6.70 -9.63 2.09
CA CYS A 649 7.74 -8.60 2.20
C CYS A 649 7.26 -7.25 1.63
N ASN A 650 7.56 -6.17 2.35
CA ASN A 650 7.20 -4.81 1.93
C ASN A 650 7.77 -4.45 0.55
N VAL A 651 9.01 -4.88 0.25
CA VAL A 651 9.63 -4.69 -1.07
C VAL A 651 8.90 -5.51 -2.12
N ALA A 652 8.57 -6.78 -1.83
CA ALA A 652 7.80 -7.63 -2.75
C ALA A 652 6.41 -7.04 -3.07
N ASN A 653 5.73 -6.48 -2.08
CA ASN A 653 4.44 -5.82 -2.28
C ASN A 653 4.54 -4.61 -3.22
N ARG A 654 5.61 -3.82 -3.09
CA ARG A 654 5.89 -2.71 -4.03
C ARG A 654 6.20 -3.23 -5.43
N LEU A 655 7.05 -4.26 -5.53
CA LEU A 655 7.42 -4.87 -6.81
C LEU A 655 6.20 -5.46 -7.53
N LYS A 656 5.28 -6.12 -6.81
CA LYS A 656 3.98 -6.57 -7.35
C LYS A 656 3.19 -5.40 -7.94
N ALA A 657 3.08 -4.31 -7.19
CA ALA A 657 2.31 -3.14 -7.60
C ALA A 657 2.93 -2.38 -8.78
N SER A 658 4.27 -2.33 -8.88
CA SER A 658 4.97 -1.52 -9.89
C SER A 658 5.43 -2.33 -11.10
N PHE A 659 5.85 -3.57 -10.90
CA PHE A 659 6.48 -4.42 -11.93
C PHE A 659 5.85 -5.82 -11.99
N GLY A 660 4.55 -5.94 -11.81
CA GLY A 660 3.86 -7.23 -11.72
C GLY A 660 4.05 -8.16 -12.91
N ASN A 661 4.40 -7.63 -14.11
CA ASN A 661 4.78 -8.44 -15.29
C ASN A 661 6.15 -9.13 -15.17
N ARG A 662 6.95 -8.78 -14.15
CA ARG A 662 8.25 -9.38 -13.80
C ARG A 662 8.17 -10.28 -12.58
N ILE A 663 7.00 -10.45 -11.99
CA ILE A 663 6.77 -11.35 -10.86
C ILE A 663 6.55 -12.77 -11.38
N LEU A 664 7.15 -13.71 -10.68
CA LEU A 664 7.10 -15.14 -10.97
C LEU A 664 6.63 -15.89 -9.72
N ASP A 665 5.88 -16.96 -9.90
CA ASP A 665 5.60 -17.88 -8.81
C ASP A 665 6.86 -18.67 -8.49
N ALA A 666 7.16 -18.88 -7.21
CA ALA A 666 8.33 -19.62 -6.76
C ALA A 666 7.95 -20.61 -5.66
N LYS A 667 8.59 -21.78 -5.65
CA LYS A 667 8.34 -22.85 -4.68
C LYS A 667 9.63 -23.52 -4.27
N TRP A 668 9.71 -23.88 -3.00
CA TRP A 668 10.81 -24.68 -2.46
C TRP A 668 10.64 -26.15 -2.80
N ASN A 669 11.74 -26.81 -3.18
CA ASN A 669 11.87 -28.25 -3.32
C ASN A 669 13.24 -28.69 -2.79
N MET A 670 13.39 -28.63 -1.47
CA MET A 670 14.64 -28.93 -0.78
C MET A 670 14.57 -30.34 -0.17
N HIS A 671 15.57 -31.15 -0.48
CA HIS A 671 15.70 -32.52 0.03
C HIS A 671 16.91 -32.70 0.98
N LYS A 672 17.91 -31.81 0.84
CA LYS A 672 19.09 -31.78 1.71
C LYS A 672 18.94 -30.66 2.75
N ARG A 673 19.38 -30.93 3.97
CA ARG A 673 19.43 -29.90 5.03
C ARG A 673 20.61 -28.97 4.77
N MET A 674 20.31 -27.73 4.43
CA MET A 674 21.25 -26.61 4.33
C MET A 674 20.98 -25.66 5.49
N PHE A 675 21.98 -24.85 5.85
CA PHE A 675 21.83 -23.84 6.88
C PHE A 675 21.55 -22.47 6.27
N PHE A 676 20.61 -21.78 6.89
CA PHE A 676 20.19 -20.43 6.54
C PHE A 676 20.23 -19.53 7.76
N ASP A 677 20.58 -18.27 7.61
CA ASP A 677 20.61 -17.32 8.69
C ASP A 677 19.19 -16.83 9.00
N ALA A 678 18.81 -16.84 10.27
CA ALA A 678 17.55 -16.32 10.77
C ALA A 678 17.78 -15.48 12.02
N THR A 679 17.07 -14.36 12.13
CA THR A 679 17.15 -13.48 13.31
C THR A 679 15.83 -13.52 14.06
N ILE A 680 15.90 -13.77 15.37
CA ILE A 680 14.78 -13.78 16.29
C ILE A 680 14.91 -12.59 17.23
N GLU A 681 13.86 -11.84 17.37
CA GLU A 681 13.72 -10.75 18.34
C GLU A 681 12.98 -11.26 19.56
N ILE A 682 13.46 -10.88 20.74
CA ILE A 682 12.91 -11.29 22.03
C ILE A 682 12.70 -10.06 22.93
N HIS A 683 11.53 -9.98 23.58
CA HIS A 683 11.19 -8.92 24.50
C HIS A 683 10.61 -9.50 25.79
N GLY A 684 10.99 -8.93 26.95
CA GLY A 684 10.51 -9.46 28.21
C GLY A 684 10.85 -8.60 29.42
N ILE A 685 10.57 -9.14 30.59
CA ILE A 685 10.93 -8.53 31.89
C ILE A 685 12.32 -9.00 32.28
N ASP A 686 13.23 -8.06 32.56
CA ASP A 686 14.60 -8.38 32.93
C ASP A 686 14.68 -9.03 34.31
N ARG A 687 15.39 -10.17 34.40
CA ARG A 687 15.71 -10.88 35.66
C ARG A 687 17.05 -11.60 35.57
N LYS A 688 17.62 -11.86 36.71
CA LYS A 688 18.84 -12.64 36.79
C LYS A 688 18.64 -14.03 36.15
N GLY A 689 19.54 -14.40 35.23
CA GLY A 689 19.53 -15.71 34.55
C GLY A 689 18.74 -15.74 33.24
N MET A 690 18.05 -14.68 32.82
CA MET A 690 17.28 -14.64 31.58
C MET A 690 18.11 -15.06 30.35
N LEU A 691 19.31 -14.50 30.19
CA LEU A 691 20.23 -14.89 29.11
C LEU A 691 20.63 -16.36 29.16
N LEU A 692 20.84 -16.89 30.38
CA LEU A 692 21.16 -18.30 30.56
C LEU A 692 20.00 -19.20 30.16
N ASP A 693 18.77 -18.85 30.53
CA ASP A 693 17.57 -19.60 30.17
C ASP A 693 17.34 -19.62 28.67
N VAL A 694 17.46 -18.46 28.03
CA VAL A 694 17.35 -18.32 26.57
C VAL A 694 18.42 -19.16 25.87
N SER A 695 19.69 -19.01 26.27
CA SER A 695 20.79 -19.76 25.65
C SER A 695 20.65 -21.29 25.89
N LYS A 696 20.22 -21.72 27.07
CA LYS A 696 20.00 -23.13 27.42
C LYS A 696 18.89 -23.76 26.55
N VAL A 697 17.79 -23.07 26.33
CA VAL A 697 16.72 -23.56 25.46
C VAL A 697 17.24 -23.75 24.02
N ILE A 698 17.96 -22.79 23.48
CA ILE A 698 18.42 -22.83 22.08
C ILE A 698 19.54 -23.88 21.93
N THR A 699 20.57 -23.82 22.77
CA THR A 699 21.78 -24.65 22.59
C THR A 699 21.66 -26.02 23.18
N SER A 700 21.04 -26.19 24.39
CA SER A 700 21.01 -27.46 25.10
C SER A 700 19.75 -28.28 24.83
N GLN A 701 18.58 -27.63 24.59
CA GLN A 701 17.34 -28.36 24.36
C GLN A 701 17.05 -28.56 22.86
N LEU A 702 17.39 -27.57 22.03
CA LEU A 702 17.11 -27.60 20.59
C LEU A 702 18.33 -27.94 19.74
N ASP A 703 19.53 -28.02 20.34
CA ASP A 703 20.81 -28.33 19.68
C ASP A 703 21.12 -27.36 18.50
N ILE A 704 20.76 -26.08 18.67
CA ILE A 704 20.95 -25.04 17.66
C ILE A 704 22.08 -24.10 18.08
N ASN A 705 23.00 -23.80 17.15
CA ASN A 705 24.11 -22.91 17.41
C ASN A 705 23.70 -21.46 17.29
N ILE A 706 24.01 -20.66 18.33
CA ILE A 706 23.82 -19.21 18.32
C ILE A 706 25.03 -18.58 17.62
N HIS A 707 24.77 -17.82 16.55
CA HIS A 707 25.81 -17.08 15.84
C HIS A 707 26.15 -15.76 16.55
N LYS A 708 25.10 -15.03 16.94
CA LYS A 708 25.24 -13.79 17.69
C LYS A 708 24.00 -13.57 18.57
N ILE A 709 24.21 -13.01 19.74
CA ILE A 709 23.15 -12.57 20.64
C ILE A 709 23.46 -11.16 21.12
N THR A 710 22.48 -10.27 20.99
CA THR A 710 22.56 -8.90 21.48
C THR A 710 21.39 -8.69 22.42
N ILE A 711 21.67 -8.31 23.67
CA ILE A 711 20.64 -8.00 24.66
C ILE A 711 20.94 -6.64 25.27
N SER A 712 19.92 -5.82 25.40
CA SER A 712 19.93 -4.58 26.15
C SER A 712 18.85 -4.60 27.21
N SER A 713 19.12 -4.02 28.36
CA SER A 713 18.14 -3.89 29.44
C SER A 713 18.04 -2.42 29.86
N ASP A 714 16.82 -1.90 29.91
CA ASP A 714 16.51 -0.57 30.45
C ASP A 714 15.23 -0.65 31.32
N LYS A 715 15.32 -0.09 32.55
CA LYS A 715 14.19 0.02 33.49
C LYS A 715 13.44 -1.28 33.78
N GLY A 716 14.14 -2.42 33.78
CA GLY A 716 13.54 -3.73 34.04
C GLY A 716 12.84 -4.37 32.85
N ILE A 717 12.97 -3.81 31.66
CA ILE A 717 12.58 -4.43 30.39
C ILE A 717 13.85 -4.81 29.62
N PHE A 718 13.87 -5.99 29.03
CA PHE A 718 14.96 -6.37 28.18
C PHE A 718 14.49 -6.57 26.74
N ASP A 719 15.32 -6.15 25.82
CA ASP A 719 15.17 -6.32 24.38
C ASP A 719 16.40 -7.04 23.84
N GLY A 720 16.19 -8.02 22.98
CA GLY A 720 17.30 -8.77 22.44
C GLY A 720 17.06 -9.26 21.03
N THR A 721 18.15 -9.48 20.30
CA THR A 721 18.17 -10.13 18.99
C THR A 721 19.11 -11.32 19.01
N ILE A 722 18.70 -12.42 18.40
CA ILE A 722 19.44 -13.67 18.33
C ILE A 722 19.58 -14.08 16.87
N GLU A 723 20.80 -14.12 16.36
CA GLU A 723 21.11 -14.60 15.02
C GLU A 723 21.46 -16.09 15.11
N LEU A 724 20.72 -16.92 14.37
CA LEU A 724 20.77 -18.37 14.39
C LEU A 724 20.96 -18.93 13.00
N ARG A 725 21.52 -20.13 12.91
CA ARG A 725 21.51 -20.94 11.70
C ARG A 725 20.47 -22.04 11.79
N VAL A 726 19.51 -22.00 10.89
CA VAL A 726 18.34 -22.89 10.86
C VAL A 726 18.24 -23.57 9.49
N HIS A 727 17.47 -24.66 9.40
CA HIS A 727 17.28 -25.39 8.16
C HIS A 727 16.05 -24.88 7.38
N ASP A 728 14.98 -24.55 8.10
CA ASP A 728 13.70 -24.14 7.49
C ASP A 728 12.81 -23.35 8.48
N ARG A 729 11.65 -22.92 7.97
CA ARG A 729 10.64 -22.19 8.75
C ARG A 729 10.07 -23.02 9.91
N SER A 730 9.99 -24.35 9.78
CA SER A 730 9.43 -25.21 10.84
C SER A 730 10.34 -25.25 12.06
N GLU A 731 11.64 -25.24 11.85
CA GLU A 731 12.63 -25.15 12.92
C GLU A 731 12.56 -23.80 13.65
N VAL A 732 12.44 -22.69 12.91
CA VAL A 732 12.23 -21.36 13.52
C VAL A 732 10.98 -21.35 14.39
N LYS A 733 9.89 -21.96 13.93
CA LYS A 733 8.64 -22.04 14.70
C LYS A 733 8.85 -22.79 16.02
N VAL A 734 9.57 -23.93 16.00
CA VAL A 734 9.89 -24.69 17.21
C VAL A 734 10.73 -23.86 18.18
N ILE A 735 11.68 -23.05 17.67
CA ILE A 735 12.48 -22.15 18.51
C ILE A 735 11.59 -21.10 19.19
N VAL A 736 10.75 -20.42 18.42
CA VAL A 736 9.83 -19.39 18.92
C VAL A 736 8.89 -19.99 19.98
N ASP A 737 8.25 -21.13 19.69
CA ASP A 737 7.33 -21.81 20.60
C ASP A 737 8.03 -22.29 21.89
N SER A 738 9.33 -22.64 21.83
CA SER A 738 10.11 -23.07 22.99
C SER A 738 10.56 -21.87 23.82
N LEU A 739 10.99 -20.78 23.20
CA LEU A 739 11.37 -19.56 23.90
C LEU A 739 10.18 -18.92 24.61
N MET A 740 9.00 -18.92 23.99
CA MET A 740 7.76 -18.40 24.60
C MET A 740 7.33 -19.11 25.90
N LYS A 741 7.90 -20.28 26.21
CA LYS A 741 7.67 -21.00 27.50
C LYS A 741 8.53 -20.49 28.64
N ILE A 742 9.53 -19.66 28.36
CA ILE A 742 10.39 -19.07 29.39
C ILE A 742 9.58 -18.03 30.17
N GLU A 743 9.58 -18.15 31.51
CA GLU A 743 8.94 -17.20 32.39
C GLU A 743 9.52 -15.79 32.19
N ASP A 744 8.67 -14.77 32.16
CA ASP A 744 8.99 -13.36 31.91
C ASP A 744 9.38 -12.98 30.47
N LEU A 745 9.51 -13.91 29.55
CA LEU A 745 9.57 -13.62 28.11
C LEU A 745 8.15 -13.34 27.61
N LYS A 746 7.91 -12.15 27.03
CA LYS A 746 6.58 -11.69 26.66
C LYS A 746 6.31 -11.75 25.16
N GLU A 747 7.36 -11.59 24.39
CA GLU A 747 7.26 -11.58 22.93
C GLU A 747 8.51 -12.22 22.32
N VAL A 748 8.31 -13.11 21.36
CA VAL A 748 9.35 -13.74 20.57
C VAL A 748 8.89 -13.79 19.12
N GLN A 749 9.64 -13.17 18.25
CA GLN A 749 9.28 -13.15 16.83
C GLN A 749 10.52 -13.24 15.94
N ARG A 750 10.33 -13.77 14.73
CA ARG A 750 11.36 -13.73 13.70
C ARG A 750 11.34 -12.35 13.04
N ILE A 751 12.48 -11.69 12.96
CA ILE A 751 12.63 -10.46 12.16
C ILE A 751 12.47 -10.81 10.68
N LEU A 752 11.63 -10.05 10.02
CA LEU A 752 11.33 -10.20 8.58
C LEU A 752 12.48 -9.66 7.75
#